data_aeb19853d0cb99f9a6a36240f0b6addf
#
_entry.id   aeb19853d0cb99f9a6a36240f0b6addf
#
_cell.length_a   1.000
_cell.length_b   1.000
_cell.length_c   1.000
_cell.angle_alpha   90.00
_cell.angle_beta   90.00
_cell.angle_gamma   90.00
#
_symmetry.space_group_name_H-M   'P 1'
#
loop_
_entity.id
_entity.type
_entity.pdbx_description
1 polymer ?
#
loop_
_entity_poly.entity_id
_entity_poly.type
_entity_poly.pdbx_seq_one_letter_code
_entity_poly.pdbx_strand_id
1 'polypeptide(L)'
;MLADASPLPDAGLQPVTVRRLLRAINALSVPSCVPLAACALVAGTACVIAGWWSALPATLTGDELFNAGRVTGLTLRALVDWPQPPDAPPMPWLATAGIGIDIGAIVLLLAGAAFRLLRPVLDAQLVRHAGELRLVVLGDDAAAVVAAEPTTYTNVFLGDDAHGRSAPRGLRARLDPEFLSGSLPRVAPRMRELLALGIDSTANIDLVRRALNLRREISPARELERLWIRIDPRELRTSIGREEFPRFADAAQETRLISLPEARCRRLLHDQPPNKVRMASGACRAAIVVIGLGETGLELLGRLCAQAQSPTYDPLVIVLIDTEAPAITRELLELWPALSLVAELSAFALEPRLPQSAIALFRHLHTENLIPSCLYVALEDAALCAAWEREIGLAVRLAGRESPLVLSVAQSEESDRSLIAEEEEIELLQRELHAAYMRRLCGATAKPSAVEWCRLPFDYREDNRSVADHFWTKALDLDLRIVPAHGSHAVSIDETMIEALAVAEHRRWIASRAIAGWRFGDAQSESERTHPSMVAWADLTETDREKDRDVVRQMPTVLGAAGLALQPLASVSLPRTGLTESRAGALVAEAQRRASDMGDKAPHLVVPVENARGFKLAQRLTEFSQIAVSLVMAQPLIGLALAAGLPSQSASQLARAARTLWIVRPDTFADTLARWPALTGEAPT
;
A
#
# COMPACT_ATOMS: atom_id res chain seq x y z
N MET A 1 64.81 9.73 5.82
CA MET A 1 64.38 10.08 7.20
C MET A 1 63.06 10.80 7.11
N LEU A 2 61.96 10.07 7.16
CA LEU A 2 60.56 10.48 7.42
C LEU A 2 59.71 9.23 7.28
N ALA A 3 59.89 8.31 8.23
CA ALA A 3 59.00 7.20 8.48
C ALA A 3 58.88 7.11 10.00
N ASP A 4 57.68 7.20 10.47
CA ASP A 4 57.11 6.82 11.76
C ASP A 4 56.18 7.91 12.28
N ALA A 5 54.98 7.98 11.66
CA ALA A 5 53.79 8.47 12.34
C ALA A 5 52.98 7.23 12.71
N SER A 6 53.16 6.76 13.94
CA SER A 6 52.26 5.78 14.56
C SER A 6 50.83 6.26 14.50
N PRO A 7 49.81 5.39 14.15
CA PRO A 7 48.42 5.79 14.15
C PRO A 7 48.00 6.12 15.60
N LEU A 8 47.37 7.26 15.76
CA LEU A 8 46.69 7.65 17.00
C LEU A 8 45.69 6.55 17.38
N PRO A 9 45.57 6.18 18.65
CA PRO A 9 44.62 5.16 19.08
C PRO A 9 43.21 5.56 18.71
N ASP A 10 42.47 4.65 18.08
CA ASP A 10 41.03 4.74 17.79
C ASP A 10 40.26 4.89 19.12
N ALA A 11 40.19 6.09 19.63
CA ALA A 11 39.27 6.44 20.72
C ALA A 11 37.85 6.53 20.15
N GLY A 12 37.28 5.36 19.85
CA GLY A 12 35.89 5.25 19.46
C GLY A 12 34.99 5.93 20.50
N LEU A 13 34.33 6.99 20.12
CA LEU A 13 33.31 7.65 20.94
C LEU A 13 32.31 6.58 21.41
N GLN A 14 32.18 6.39 22.73
CA GLN A 14 31.30 5.38 23.27
C GLN A 14 29.86 5.59 22.74
N PRO A 15 29.10 4.51 22.46
CA PRO A 15 27.73 4.61 21.89
C PRO A 15 26.80 5.52 22.71
N VAL A 16 27.04 5.65 24.00
CA VAL A 16 26.31 6.55 24.91
C VAL A 16 26.58 8.04 24.58
N THR A 17 27.80 8.38 24.19
CA THR A 17 28.22 9.76 23.86
C THR A 17 27.62 10.18 22.52
N VAL A 18 27.62 9.29 21.52
CA VAL A 18 26.97 9.53 20.21
C VAL A 18 25.46 9.71 20.37
N ARG A 19 24.79 8.86 21.19
CA ARG A 19 23.34 9.02 21.49
C ARG A 19 23.01 10.31 22.23
N ARG A 20 23.86 10.78 23.14
CA ARG A 20 23.68 12.07 23.82
C ARG A 20 23.88 13.25 22.86
N LEU A 21 24.91 13.16 22.00
CA LEU A 21 25.19 14.18 20.98
C LEU A 21 24.05 14.23 19.95
N LEU A 22 23.55 13.09 19.47
CA LEU A 22 22.39 13.01 18.57
C LEU A 22 21.12 13.58 19.19
N ARG A 23 20.87 13.36 20.49
CA ARG A 23 19.74 13.97 21.19
C ARG A 23 19.89 15.49 21.28
N ALA A 24 21.08 15.98 21.59
CA ALA A 24 21.36 17.42 21.62
C ALA A 24 21.24 18.06 20.22
N ILE A 25 21.79 17.41 19.19
CA ILE A 25 21.72 17.84 17.79
C ILE A 25 20.27 17.87 17.28
N ASN A 26 19.46 16.85 17.59
CA ASN A 26 18.06 16.82 17.19
C ASN A 26 17.16 17.79 18.00
N ALA A 27 17.54 18.13 19.22
CA ALA A 27 16.86 19.16 20.00
C ALA A 27 17.07 20.58 19.42
N LEU A 28 18.18 20.79 18.71
CA LEU A 28 18.50 22.02 17.96
C LEU A 28 17.92 22.02 16.53
N SER A 29 16.93 21.20 16.23
CA SER A 29 16.34 21.14 14.89
C SER A 29 15.69 22.47 14.50
N VAL A 30 16.09 23.00 13.35
CA VAL A 30 15.71 24.31 12.80
C VAL A 30 14.19 24.58 12.71
N PRO A 31 13.28 23.59 12.49
CA PRO A 31 11.84 23.86 12.49
C PRO A 31 11.30 24.43 13.81
N SER A 32 11.94 24.11 14.94
CA SER A 32 11.54 24.63 16.26
C SER A 32 12.18 25.98 16.59
N CYS A 33 13.36 26.29 16.03
CA CYS A 33 14.07 27.51 16.30
C CYS A 33 13.52 28.72 15.51
N VAL A 34 13.04 28.51 14.27
CA VAL A 34 12.53 29.61 13.44
C VAL A 34 11.29 30.27 14.02
N PRO A 35 10.20 29.56 14.38
CA PRO A 35 9.05 30.20 14.99
C PRO A 35 9.38 30.82 16.36
N LEU A 36 10.24 30.18 17.16
CA LEU A 36 10.67 30.70 18.45
C LEU A 36 11.46 32.01 18.29
N ALA A 37 12.40 32.06 17.35
CA ALA A 37 13.17 33.25 17.04
C ALA A 37 12.28 34.35 16.43
N ALA A 38 11.32 34.02 15.58
CA ALA A 38 10.36 34.98 15.04
C ALA A 38 9.48 35.56 16.14
N CYS A 39 8.96 34.76 17.07
CA CYS A 39 8.21 35.23 18.23
C CYS A 39 9.09 36.11 19.14
N ALA A 40 10.38 35.76 19.35
CA ALA A 40 11.31 36.54 20.15
C ALA A 40 11.60 37.89 19.50
N LEU A 41 11.81 37.94 18.17
CA LEU A 41 11.99 39.19 17.43
C LEU A 41 10.77 40.11 17.56
N VAL A 42 9.57 39.58 17.39
CA VAL A 42 8.33 40.36 17.57
C VAL A 42 8.21 40.89 19.00
N ALA A 43 8.47 40.05 20.00
CA ALA A 43 8.40 40.42 21.40
C ALA A 43 9.50 41.45 21.78
N GLY A 44 10.72 41.25 21.31
CA GLY A 44 11.85 42.17 21.53
C GLY A 44 11.58 43.54 20.93
N THR A 45 11.18 43.59 19.66
CA THR A 45 10.81 44.85 18.98
C THR A 45 9.63 45.54 19.68
N ALA A 46 8.62 44.80 20.12
CA ALA A 46 7.52 45.38 20.91
C ALA A 46 8.00 45.98 22.23
N CYS A 47 8.94 45.34 22.94
CA CYS A 47 9.56 45.89 24.15
C CYS A 47 10.36 47.16 23.89
N VAL A 48 11.10 47.24 22.77
CA VAL A 48 11.81 48.42 22.35
C VAL A 48 10.87 49.60 22.11
N ILE A 49 9.79 49.33 21.34
CA ILE A 49 8.76 50.36 21.07
C ILE A 49 8.09 50.82 22.37
N ALA A 50 7.67 49.90 23.23
CA ALA A 50 7.02 50.22 24.50
C ALA A 50 7.96 50.98 25.45
N GLY A 51 9.24 50.62 25.49
CA GLY A 51 10.26 51.32 26.26
C GLY A 51 10.41 52.77 25.85
N TRP A 52 10.58 53.04 24.56
CA TRP A 52 10.66 54.42 24.05
C TRP A 52 9.36 55.20 24.20
N TRP A 53 8.20 54.53 24.01
CA TRP A 53 6.88 55.15 24.21
C TRP A 53 6.70 55.61 25.65
N SER A 54 7.06 54.80 26.63
CA SER A 54 6.97 55.13 28.06
C SER A 54 7.92 56.21 28.51
N ALA A 55 9.02 56.46 27.78
CA ALA A 55 10.03 57.46 28.07
C ALA A 55 9.75 58.82 27.42
N LEU A 56 8.69 58.97 26.62
CA LEU A 56 8.29 60.24 26.04
C LEU A 56 7.73 61.14 27.13
N PRO A 57 8.18 62.44 27.19
CA PRO A 57 7.66 63.38 28.19
C PRO A 57 6.16 63.63 28.02
N ALA A 58 5.41 63.62 29.12
CA ALA A 58 3.98 63.85 29.14
C ALA A 58 3.53 65.25 28.60
N THR A 59 4.50 66.16 28.36
CA THR A 59 4.28 67.52 27.83
C THR A 59 4.15 67.57 26.29
N LEU A 60 4.36 66.46 25.56
CA LEU A 60 4.17 66.42 24.14
C LEU A 60 2.69 66.12 23.87
N THR A 61 1.83 67.10 24.04
CA THR A 61 0.42 67.04 23.77
C THR A 61 0.15 67.22 22.28
N GLY A 62 -0.57 66.30 21.68
CA GLY A 62 -1.47 66.59 20.58
C GLY A 62 -1.24 65.91 19.25
N ASP A 63 -0.12 65.29 18.95
CA ASP A 63 0.05 64.59 17.68
C ASP A 63 0.59 63.15 17.86
N GLU A 64 -0.33 62.21 17.94
CA GLU A 64 0.00 60.78 18.10
C GLU A 64 0.85 60.25 16.93
N LEU A 65 0.65 60.77 15.72
CA LEU A 65 1.42 60.42 14.53
C LEU A 65 2.89 60.92 14.63
N PHE A 66 3.11 62.09 15.17
CA PHE A 66 4.46 62.64 15.38
C PHE A 66 5.22 61.84 16.45
N ASN A 67 4.55 61.46 17.54
CA ASN A 67 5.12 60.62 18.59
C ASN A 67 5.42 59.20 18.09
N ALA A 68 4.55 58.61 17.30
CA ALA A 68 4.78 57.32 16.65
C ALA A 68 6.00 57.36 15.71
N GLY A 69 6.17 58.45 14.93
CA GLY A 69 7.34 58.63 14.07
C GLY A 69 8.65 58.77 14.86
N ARG A 70 8.63 59.47 16.01
CA ARG A 70 9.81 59.55 16.91
C ARG A 70 10.17 58.20 17.53
N VAL A 71 9.19 57.46 18.05
CA VAL A 71 9.42 56.12 18.61
C VAL A 71 9.97 55.18 17.57
N THR A 72 9.41 55.18 16.35
CA THR A 72 9.91 54.40 15.24
C THR A 72 11.34 54.75 14.86
N GLY A 73 11.66 56.06 14.78
CA GLY A 73 13.01 56.54 14.50
C GLY A 73 14.03 56.16 15.59
N LEU A 74 13.67 56.28 16.86
CA LEU A 74 14.51 55.87 17.99
C LEU A 74 14.69 54.34 18.03
N THR A 75 13.63 53.57 17.72
CA THR A 75 13.70 52.11 17.63
C THR A 75 14.65 51.66 16.52
N LEU A 76 14.50 52.22 15.31
CA LEU A 76 15.40 51.94 14.18
C LEU A 76 16.84 52.32 14.50
N ARG A 77 17.06 53.48 15.10
CA ARG A 77 18.39 53.93 15.51
C ARG A 77 18.99 53.03 16.58
N ALA A 78 18.20 52.60 17.58
CA ALA A 78 18.66 51.70 18.63
C ALA A 78 19.04 50.29 18.09
N LEU A 79 18.37 49.80 17.05
CA LEU A 79 18.69 48.53 16.40
C LEU A 79 19.96 48.61 15.51
N VAL A 80 20.25 49.78 14.92
CA VAL A 80 21.38 49.95 13.97
C VAL A 80 22.65 50.47 14.70
N ASP A 81 22.53 51.39 15.68
CA ASP A 81 23.65 52.08 16.34
C ASP A 81 24.03 51.45 17.70
N TRP A 82 24.00 50.16 17.82
CA TRP A 82 24.45 49.50 19.06
C TRP A 82 25.95 49.14 19.02
N PRO A 83 26.76 49.45 20.03
CA PRO A 83 26.45 50.21 21.24
C PRO A 83 26.24 51.71 20.98
N GLN A 84 25.40 52.36 21.83
CA GLN A 84 25.03 53.77 21.66
C GLN A 84 26.24 54.73 21.75
N PRO A 85 26.22 55.79 20.95
CA PRO A 85 27.24 56.83 21.08
C PRO A 85 27.19 57.53 22.47
N PRO A 86 28.30 58.03 22.96
CA PRO A 86 28.41 58.58 24.33
C PRO A 86 27.43 59.72 24.65
N ASP A 87 26.97 60.48 23.66
CA ASP A 87 26.08 61.64 23.80
C ASP A 87 24.56 61.25 23.60
N ALA A 88 24.21 59.98 23.48
CA ALA A 88 22.83 59.58 23.32
C ALA A 88 22.06 59.65 24.65
N PRO A 89 20.74 59.98 24.64
CA PRO A 89 19.94 59.95 25.86
C PRO A 89 19.90 58.50 26.41
N PRO A 90 19.83 58.33 27.75
CA PRO A 90 19.87 57.04 28.39
C PRO A 90 18.70 56.21 27.88
N MET A 91 19.00 54.97 27.38
CA MET A 91 18.03 54.08 26.84
C MET A 91 17.13 53.51 27.96
N PRO A 92 15.80 53.52 27.79
CA PRO A 92 14.90 52.91 28.75
C PRO A 92 15.25 51.43 28.94
N TRP A 93 15.20 50.94 30.18
CA TRP A 93 15.58 49.56 30.50
C TRP A 93 14.78 48.53 29.69
N LEU A 94 13.50 48.82 29.42
CA LEU A 94 12.64 47.94 28.61
C LEU A 94 13.10 47.87 27.14
N ALA A 95 13.56 48.98 26.58
CA ALA A 95 14.16 49.02 25.24
C ALA A 95 15.47 48.24 25.18
N THR A 96 16.33 48.37 26.22
CA THR A 96 17.57 47.60 26.35
C THR A 96 17.31 46.10 26.43
N ALA A 97 16.33 45.69 27.22
CA ALA A 97 15.90 44.29 27.32
C ALA A 97 15.36 43.76 25.97
N GLY A 98 14.56 44.57 25.26
CA GLY A 98 14.04 44.25 23.94
C GLY A 98 15.15 44.01 22.91
N ILE A 99 16.16 44.88 22.85
CA ILE A 99 17.33 44.70 21.97
C ILE A 99 18.10 43.41 22.31
N GLY A 100 18.25 43.12 23.60
CA GLY A 100 18.90 41.88 24.04
C GLY A 100 18.16 40.63 23.55
N ILE A 101 16.82 40.65 23.56
CA ILE A 101 15.98 39.60 23.02
C ILE A 101 16.15 39.47 21.50
N ASP A 102 16.16 40.60 20.77
CA ASP A 102 16.31 40.61 19.31
C ASP A 102 17.69 40.08 18.88
N ILE A 103 18.77 40.51 19.57
CA ILE A 103 20.12 39.98 19.33
C ILE A 103 20.16 38.48 19.60
N GLY A 104 19.57 38.01 20.70
CA GLY A 104 19.47 36.59 21.03
C GLY A 104 18.74 35.79 19.95
N ALA A 105 17.63 36.34 19.42
CA ALA A 105 16.88 35.73 18.34
C ALA A 105 17.67 35.65 17.02
N ILE A 106 18.42 36.73 16.68
CA ILE A 106 19.30 36.77 15.50
C ILE A 106 20.43 35.74 15.64
N VAL A 107 21.08 35.68 16.81
CA VAL A 107 22.14 34.69 17.08
C VAL A 107 21.59 33.28 16.96
N LEU A 108 20.38 33.03 17.46
CA LEU A 108 19.71 31.71 17.34
C LEU A 108 19.43 31.36 15.87
N LEU A 109 18.97 32.32 15.05
CA LEU A 109 18.76 32.11 13.61
C LEU A 109 20.07 31.84 12.87
N LEU A 110 21.13 32.62 13.15
CA LEU A 110 22.44 32.42 12.53
C LEU A 110 23.06 31.09 12.95
N ALA A 111 22.96 30.71 14.22
CA ALA A 111 23.42 29.43 14.72
C ALA A 111 22.63 28.26 14.06
N GLY A 112 21.32 28.42 13.91
CA GLY A 112 20.48 27.46 13.18
C GLY A 112 20.85 27.33 11.71
N ALA A 113 21.15 28.47 11.03
CA ALA A 113 21.61 28.48 9.64
C ALA A 113 23.00 27.84 9.49
N ALA A 114 23.95 28.21 10.35
CA ALA A 114 25.27 27.61 10.37
C ALA A 114 25.21 26.09 10.64
N PHE A 115 24.39 25.70 11.59
CA PHE A 115 24.16 24.27 11.86
C PHE A 115 23.59 23.52 10.66
N ARG A 116 22.63 24.11 9.93
CA ARG A 116 22.11 23.55 8.68
C ARG A 116 23.21 23.32 7.64
N LEU A 117 24.08 24.30 7.47
CA LEU A 117 25.18 24.23 6.50
C LEU A 117 26.25 23.22 6.92
N LEU A 118 26.52 23.07 8.21
CA LEU A 118 27.54 22.16 8.75
C LEU A 118 27.02 20.74 8.98
N ARG A 119 25.71 20.58 9.09
CA ARG A 119 25.08 19.27 9.40
C ARG A 119 25.51 18.15 8.46
N PRO A 120 25.54 18.29 7.13
CA PRO A 120 25.97 17.21 6.23
C PRO A 120 27.41 16.74 6.53
N VAL A 121 28.32 17.68 6.83
CA VAL A 121 29.70 17.36 7.18
C VAL A 121 29.79 16.64 8.52
N LEU A 122 29.04 17.10 9.51
CA LEU A 122 28.98 16.47 10.83
C LEU A 122 28.37 15.06 10.76
N ASP A 123 27.26 14.92 10.04
CA ASP A 123 26.62 13.61 9.85
C ASP A 123 27.57 12.63 9.13
N ALA A 124 28.28 13.06 8.08
CA ALA A 124 29.25 12.23 7.38
C ALA A 124 30.40 11.77 8.30
N GLN A 125 30.88 12.62 9.19
CA GLN A 125 31.90 12.24 10.17
C GLN A 125 31.33 11.27 11.22
N LEU A 126 30.10 11.53 11.73
CA LEU A 126 29.45 10.67 12.71
C LEU A 126 29.13 9.28 12.15
N VAL A 127 28.71 9.20 10.87
CA VAL A 127 28.50 7.92 10.17
C VAL A 127 29.77 7.06 10.15
N ARG A 128 30.94 7.69 9.92
CA ARG A 128 32.23 6.98 9.90
C ARG A 128 32.60 6.38 11.28
N HIS A 129 32.09 6.94 12.36
CA HIS A 129 32.39 6.53 13.75
C HIS A 129 31.19 5.89 14.48
N ALA A 130 30.06 5.69 13.79
CA ALA A 130 28.90 5.00 14.35
C ALA A 130 29.24 3.58 14.77
N GLY A 131 28.64 3.07 15.84
CA GLY A 131 28.73 1.67 16.26
C GLY A 131 27.95 0.74 15.33
N GLU A 132 27.18 -0.20 15.89
CA GLU A 132 26.23 -1.00 15.08
C GLU A 132 25.14 -0.12 14.50
N LEU A 133 24.83 -0.30 13.23
CA LEU A 133 23.94 0.60 12.49
C LEU A 133 22.90 -0.12 11.64
N ARG A 134 21.79 0.59 11.42
CA ARG A 134 20.79 0.31 10.39
C ARG A 134 21.01 1.31 9.27
N LEU A 135 21.27 0.83 8.06
CA LEU A 135 21.39 1.63 6.85
C LEU A 135 20.06 1.61 6.09
N VAL A 136 19.48 2.77 5.84
CA VAL A 136 18.19 2.89 5.16
C VAL A 136 18.33 3.87 3.99
N VAL A 137 18.03 3.42 2.78
CA VAL A 137 17.87 4.29 1.61
C VAL A 137 16.44 4.80 1.59
N LEU A 138 16.27 6.11 1.66
CA LEU A 138 14.97 6.76 1.60
C LEU A 138 14.61 7.07 0.14
N GLY A 139 13.39 6.74 -0.26
CA GLY A 139 12.88 7.04 -1.59
C GLY A 139 11.56 7.79 -1.56
N ASP A 140 10.73 7.49 -0.56
CA ASP A 140 9.39 8.06 -0.39
C ASP A 140 8.91 7.90 1.06
N ASP A 141 7.65 8.24 1.32
CA ASP A 141 7.06 8.15 2.65
C ASP A 141 6.94 6.71 3.17
N ALA A 142 6.83 5.70 2.30
CA ALA A 142 6.80 4.30 2.71
C ALA A 142 8.13 3.88 3.35
N ALA A 143 9.26 4.27 2.77
CA ALA A 143 10.58 4.07 3.36
C ALA A 143 10.73 4.79 4.71
N ALA A 144 10.09 5.96 4.88
CA ALA A 144 10.12 6.73 6.12
C ALA A 144 9.39 6.00 7.28
N VAL A 145 8.34 5.25 7.00
CA VAL A 145 7.60 4.47 8.03
C VAL A 145 8.45 3.34 8.59
N VAL A 146 9.07 2.56 7.70
CA VAL A 146 9.98 1.48 8.11
C VAL A 146 11.16 2.03 8.91
N ALA A 147 11.65 3.21 8.49
CA ALA A 147 12.72 3.91 9.19
C ALA A 147 12.33 4.41 10.58
N ALA A 148 11.04 4.64 10.85
CA ALA A 148 10.52 5.08 12.14
C ALA A 148 10.36 3.95 13.16
N GLU A 149 10.45 2.68 12.74
CA GLU A 149 10.41 1.54 13.65
C GLU A 149 11.49 1.64 14.73
N PRO A 150 11.14 1.31 15.99
CA PRO A 150 12.10 1.36 17.07
C PRO A 150 13.24 0.36 16.82
N THR A 151 14.47 0.85 16.90
CA THR A 151 15.67 0.03 16.77
C THR A 151 16.68 0.35 17.86
N THR A 152 17.51 -0.64 18.22
CA THR A 152 18.64 -0.45 19.12
C THR A 152 19.86 0.12 18.39
N TYR A 153 19.86 0.09 17.06
CA TYR A 153 20.94 0.51 16.20
C TYR A 153 20.93 2.01 15.89
N THR A 154 22.06 2.53 15.43
CA THR A 154 22.13 3.89 14.92
C THR A 154 21.56 3.93 13.50
N ASN A 155 20.47 4.67 13.29
CA ASN A 155 19.92 4.86 11.97
C ASN A 155 20.79 5.78 11.13
N VAL A 156 21.14 5.32 9.91
CA VAL A 156 21.81 6.11 8.88
C VAL A 156 20.92 6.14 7.65
N PHE A 157 20.44 7.34 7.30
CA PHE A 157 19.56 7.56 6.17
C PHE A 157 20.34 8.04 4.95
N LEU A 158 20.13 7.41 3.81
CA LEU A 158 20.72 7.74 2.52
C LEU A 158 19.63 8.26 1.57
N GLY A 159 19.91 9.32 0.82
CA GLY A 159 19.01 9.85 -0.21
C GLY A 159 19.21 11.34 -0.41
N ASP A 160 18.81 11.87 -1.55
CA ASP A 160 18.90 13.31 -1.86
C ASP A 160 17.97 14.15 -0.97
N ASP A 161 16.79 13.63 -0.64
CA ASP A 161 15.81 14.25 0.24
C ASP A 161 15.98 13.89 1.73
N ALA A 162 17.07 13.23 2.09
CA ALA A 162 17.37 12.85 3.49
C ALA A 162 17.33 14.06 4.46
N HIS A 163 17.33 15.28 3.94
CA HIS A 163 17.24 16.54 4.68
C HIS A 163 15.81 17.13 4.73
N GLY A 164 14.83 16.45 4.14
CA GLY A 164 13.41 16.85 4.10
C GLY A 164 12.73 16.89 5.48
N ARG A 165 11.56 17.55 5.55
CA ARG A 165 10.81 17.78 6.81
C ARG A 165 10.28 16.51 7.47
N SER A 166 10.07 15.43 6.70
CA SER A 166 9.43 14.18 7.14
C SER A 166 10.42 13.08 7.57
N ALA A 167 11.75 13.31 7.45
CA ALA A 167 12.72 12.27 7.71
C ALA A 167 12.83 11.93 9.22
N PRO A 168 12.87 10.65 9.58
CA PRO A 168 12.99 10.19 10.97
C PRO A 168 14.30 10.65 11.63
N ARG A 169 14.38 10.46 12.95
CA ARG A 169 15.57 10.83 13.73
C ARG A 169 16.75 9.89 13.44
N GLY A 170 17.87 10.41 12.92
CA GLY A 170 19.08 9.63 12.63
C GLY A 170 20.17 10.46 11.93
N LEU A 171 21.30 9.81 11.63
CA LEU A 171 22.36 10.36 10.82
C LEU A 171 21.94 10.35 9.34
N ARG A 172 22.46 11.28 8.55
CA ARG A 172 22.09 11.46 7.15
C ARG A 172 23.32 11.50 6.26
N ALA A 173 23.25 10.87 5.11
CA ALA A 173 24.28 10.96 4.09
C ALA A 173 23.63 10.91 2.70
N ARG A 174 24.38 11.38 1.68
CA ARG A 174 23.96 11.22 0.29
C ARG A 174 24.41 9.85 -0.22
N LEU A 175 23.58 9.23 -1.04
CA LEU A 175 23.97 8.03 -1.78
C LEU A 175 24.68 8.47 -3.06
N ASP A 176 25.96 8.81 -2.94
CA ASP A 176 26.78 9.30 -4.03
C ASP A 176 28.09 8.47 -4.14
N PRO A 177 28.90 8.66 -5.20
CA PRO A 177 30.16 7.95 -5.37
C PRO A 177 31.15 8.12 -4.21
N GLU A 178 31.12 9.26 -3.50
CA GLU A 178 31.97 9.51 -2.34
C GLU A 178 31.54 8.66 -1.15
N PHE A 179 30.24 8.50 -0.91
CA PHE A 179 29.73 7.58 0.10
C PHE A 179 30.09 6.14 -0.22
N LEU A 180 29.85 5.71 -1.46
CA LEU A 180 30.10 4.35 -1.92
C LEU A 180 31.58 3.94 -1.83
N SER A 181 32.49 4.87 -2.13
CA SER A 181 33.94 4.61 -2.10
C SER A 181 34.61 4.87 -0.76
N GLY A 182 34.13 5.87 -0.02
CA GLY A 182 34.80 6.35 1.20
C GLY A 182 34.15 5.91 2.50
N SER A 183 32.82 5.98 2.59
CA SER A 183 32.08 5.71 3.83
C SER A 183 31.56 4.28 3.91
N LEU A 184 31.02 3.73 2.83
CA LEU A 184 30.45 2.36 2.81
C LEU A 184 31.46 1.29 3.27
N PRO A 185 32.74 1.27 2.85
CA PRO A 185 33.71 0.28 3.35
C PRO A 185 33.92 0.30 4.86
N ARG A 186 33.71 1.48 5.50
CA ARG A 186 33.85 1.63 6.95
C ARG A 186 32.59 1.25 7.72
N VAL A 187 31.41 1.42 7.12
CA VAL A 187 30.12 1.13 7.78
C VAL A 187 29.64 -0.29 7.54
N ALA A 188 29.92 -0.89 6.37
CA ALA A 188 29.47 -2.22 6.01
C ALA A 188 29.78 -3.32 7.06
N PRO A 189 30.97 -3.39 7.68
CA PRO A 189 31.27 -4.40 8.69
C PRO A 189 30.43 -4.29 9.97
N ARG A 190 29.93 -3.08 10.28
CA ARG A 190 29.15 -2.76 11.48
C ARG A 190 27.65 -2.73 11.24
N MET A 191 27.23 -2.89 10.00
CA MET A 191 25.84 -2.88 9.60
C MET A 191 25.13 -4.15 10.09
N ARG A 192 24.00 -3.96 10.75
CA ARG A 192 23.12 -5.04 11.23
C ARG A 192 21.90 -5.18 10.34
N GLU A 193 21.40 -4.07 9.79
CA GLU A 193 20.28 -4.05 8.89
C GLU A 193 20.59 -3.17 7.68
N LEU A 194 20.18 -3.63 6.52
CA LEU A 194 20.27 -2.91 5.24
C LEU A 194 18.90 -2.88 4.59
N LEU A 195 18.30 -1.70 4.54
CA LEU A 195 16.98 -1.44 3.98
C LEU A 195 17.16 -0.51 2.77
N ALA A 196 17.37 -1.10 1.60
CA ALA A 196 17.54 -0.38 0.33
C ALA A 196 16.16 -0.10 -0.29
N LEU A 197 15.49 0.97 0.14
CA LEU A 197 14.11 1.32 -0.20
C LEU A 197 14.01 2.56 -1.09
N GLY A 198 15.08 2.94 -1.77
CA GLY A 198 15.10 4.04 -2.74
C GLY A 198 14.17 3.78 -3.93
N ILE A 199 13.77 4.84 -4.63
CA ILE A 199 12.92 4.75 -5.82
C ILE A 199 13.68 4.07 -6.98
N ASP A 200 14.99 4.33 -7.09
CA ASP A 200 15.83 3.70 -8.13
C ASP A 200 16.21 2.27 -7.71
N SER A 201 15.52 1.31 -8.30
CA SER A 201 15.75 -0.13 -8.08
C SER A 201 17.18 -0.57 -8.44
N THR A 202 17.79 0.02 -9.46
CA THR A 202 19.15 -0.30 -9.89
C THR A 202 20.17 0.17 -8.88
N ALA A 203 20.01 1.39 -8.36
CA ALA A 203 20.85 1.93 -7.30
C ALA A 203 20.73 1.11 -6.00
N ASN A 204 19.52 0.64 -5.65
CA ASN A 204 19.30 -0.24 -4.51
C ASN A 204 20.09 -1.55 -4.64
N ILE A 205 19.99 -2.21 -5.81
CA ILE A 205 20.69 -3.47 -6.09
C ILE A 205 22.21 -3.28 -6.05
N ASP A 206 22.72 -2.22 -6.67
CA ASP A 206 24.17 -1.93 -6.69
C ASP A 206 24.71 -1.67 -5.28
N LEU A 207 24.01 -0.90 -4.47
CA LEU A 207 24.36 -0.68 -3.06
C LEU A 207 24.43 -2.00 -2.28
N VAL A 208 23.40 -2.85 -2.42
CA VAL A 208 23.36 -4.15 -1.73
C VAL A 208 24.52 -5.04 -2.17
N ARG A 209 24.77 -5.17 -3.46
CA ARG A 209 25.90 -5.95 -4.00
C ARG A 209 27.24 -5.49 -3.43
N ARG A 210 27.49 -4.19 -3.43
CA ARG A 210 28.72 -3.59 -2.87
C ARG A 210 28.83 -3.82 -1.38
N ALA A 211 27.75 -3.57 -0.61
CA ALA A 211 27.75 -3.75 0.82
C ALA A 211 28.02 -5.21 1.23
N LEU A 212 27.39 -6.19 0.56
CA LEU A 212 27.58 -7.61 0.82
C LEU A 212 28.99 -8.09 0.42
N ASN A 213 29.55 -7.59 -0.68
CA ASN A 213 30.94 -7.91 -1.06
C ASN A 213 31.92 -7.43 0.00
N LEU A 214 31.82 -6.16 0.42
CA LEU A 214 32.68 -5.60 1.46
C LEU A 214 32.55 -6.36 2.80
N ARG A 215 31.34 -6.79 3.15
CA ARG A 215 31.14 -7.60 4.37
C ARG A 215 31.82 -8.96 4.28
N ARG A 216 31.73 -9.65 3.14
CA ARG A 216 32.39 -10.93 2.92
C ARG A 216 33.92 -10.84 3.05
N GLU A 217 34.51 -9.74 2.58
CA GLU A 217 35.96 -9.51 2.66
C GLU A 217 36.42 -9.20 4.08
N ILE A 218 35.64 -8.42 4.84
CA ILE A 218 36.09 -7.85 6.12
C ILE A 218 35.55 -8.65 7.32
N SER A 219 34.34 -9.21 7.22
CA SER A 219 33.62 -9.84 8.37
C SER A 219 32.76 -11.02 7.91
N PRO A 220 33.32 -12.09 7.37
CA PRO A 220 32.56 -13.17 6.71
C PRO A 220 31.63 -13.97 7.64
N ALA A 221 31.87 -13.95 8.94
CA ALA A 221 31.12 -14.75 9.92
C ALA A 221 29.87 -14.05 10.48
N ARG A 222 29.56 -12.82 10.07
CA ARG A 222 28.48 -12.04 10.68
C ARG A 222 27.37 -11.73 9.66
N GLU A 223 26.24 -12.41 9.79
CA GLU A 223 25.05 -12.17 8.97
C GLU A 223 24.37 -10.83 9.34
N LEU A 224 23.63 -10.27 8.39
CA LEU A 224 22.68 -9.20 8.65
C LEU A 224 21.46 -9.79 9.38
N GLU A 225 20.79 -8.98 10.17
CA GLU A 225 19.50 -9.36 10.74
C GLU A 225 18.38 -9.19 9.69
N ARG A 226 18.38 -8.03 8.99
CA ARG A 226 17.42 -7.75 7.93
C ARG A 226 18.12 -7.21 6.68
N LEU A 227 17.69 -7.71 5.52
CA LEU A 227 18.05 -7.23 4.19
C LEU A 227 16.77 -7.05 3.36
N TRP A 228 16.34 -5.82 3.18
CA TRP A 228 15.18 -5.50 2.36
C TRP A 228 15.61 -4.69 1.16
N ILE A 229 15.11 -5.07 -0.03
CA ILE A 229 15.51 -4.46 -1.30
C ILE A 229 14.24 -4.12 -2.08
N ARG A 230 14.02 -2.84 -2.34
CA ARG A 230 12.93 -2.39 -3.21
C ARG A 230 13.34 -2.55 -4.67
N ILE A 231 12.53 -3.30 -5.40
CA ILE A 231 12.66 -3.53 -6.84
C ILE A 231 11.24 -3.44 -7.43
N ASP A 232 10.88 -2.28 -7.94
CA ASP A 232 9.53 -2.05 -8.45
C ASP A 232 9.28 -2.75 -9.79
N PRO A 233 10.18 -2.70 -10.82
CA PRO A 233 9.97 -3.40 -12.08
C PRO A 233 9.89 -4.92 -11.90
N ARG A 234 8.78 -5.50 -12.36
CA ARG A 234 8.49 -6.94 -12.20
C ARG A 234 9.55 -7.83 -12.82
N GLU A 235 9.95 -7.55 -14.07
CA GLU A 235 10.95 -8.32 -14.80
C GLU A 235 12.30 -8.31 -14.08
N LEU A 236 12.71 -7.13 -13.61
CA LEU A 236 13.95 -6.97 -12.84
C LEU A 236 13.86 -7.72 -11.51
N ARG A 237 12.75 -7.60 -10.78
CA ARG A 237 12.52 -8.30 -9.52
C ARG A 237 12.56 -9.81 -9.70
N THR A 238 11.94 -10.32 -10.76
CA THR A 238 11.94 -11.74 -11.09
C THR A 238 13.34 -12.25 -11.45
N SER A 239 14.09 -11.51 -12.27
CA SER A 239 15.48 -11.87 -12.63
C SER A 239 16.37 -11.89 -11.40
N ILE A 240 16.38 -10.82 -10.60
CA ILE A 240 17.17 -10.73 -9.36
C ILE A 240 16.73 -11.81 -8.35
N GLY A 241 15.43 -12.04 -8.23
CA GLY A 241 14.88 -13.07 -7.36
C GLY A 241 15.38 -14.47 -7.69
N ARG A 242 15.47 -14.80 -8.97
CA ARG A 242 15.97 -16.10 -9.44
C ARG A 242 17.49 -16.23 -9.35
N GLU A 243 18.22 -15.19 -9.72
CA GLU A 243 19.68 -15.26 -9.88
C GLU A 243 20.43 -14.95 -8.59
N GLU A 244 19.96 -13.98 -7.81
CA GLU A 244 20.71 -13.45 -6.66
C GLU A 244 20.05 -13.68 -5.30
N PHE A 245 18.74 -13.97 -5.26
CA PHE A 245 18.05 -14.16 -3.99
C PHE A 245 18.69 -15.21 -3.07
N PRO A 246 19.17 -16.36 -3.56
CA PRO A 246 19.88 -17.33 -2.69
C PRO A 246 21.09 -16.70 -2.00
N ARG A 247 21.85 -15.89 -2.73
CA ARG A 247 23.01 -15.16 -2.20
C ARG A 247 22.63 -14.11 -1.17
N PHE A 248 21.50 -13.44 -1.37
CA PHE A 248 20.97 -12.45 -0.43
C PHE A 248 20.44 -13.15 0.83
N ALA A 249 19.73 -14.26 0.66
CA ALA A 249 19.20 -15.06 1.75
C ALA A 249 20.30 -15.67 2.64
N ASP A 250 21.44 -16.06 2.05
CA ASP A 250 22.62 -16.53 2.81
C ASP A 250 23.33 -15.39 3.58
N ALA A 251 23.07 -14.13 3.25
CA ALA A 251 23.73 -12.98 3.85
C ALA A 251 22.95 -12.34 5.02
N ALA A 252 21.68 -12.72 5.19
CA ALA A 252 20.80 -12.14 6.21
C ALA A 252 19.83 -13.19 6.78
N GLN A 253 19.45 -13.02 8.05
CA GLN A 253 18.44 -13.87 8.70
C GLN A 253 17.07 -13.68 8.07
N GLU A 254 16.76 -12.44 7.65
CA GLU A 254 15.53 -12.10 6.95
C GLU A 254 15.87 -11.33 5.67
N THR A 255 15.43 -11.84 4.52
CA THR A 255 15.61 -11.20 3.21
C THR A 255 14.26 -11.03 2.53
N ARG A 256 13.96 -9.79 2.08
CA ARG A 256 12.75 -9.47 1.31
C ARG A 256 13.09 -8.67 0.04
N LEU A 257 12.44 -9.04 -1.06
CA LEU A 257 12.33 -8.19 -2.25
C LEU A 257 10.95 -7.51 -2.17
N ILE A 258 10.93 -6.19 -2.14
CA ILE A 258 9.74 -5.37 -1.95
C ILE A 258 9.45 -4.62 -3.25
N SER A 259 8.16 -4.49 -3.60
CA SER A 259 7.69 -3.65 -4.69
C SER A 259 6.43 -2.92 -4.26
N LEU A 260 6.43 -1.59 -4.35
CA LEU A 260 5.26 -0.79 -4.01
C LEU A 260 4.10 -0.97 -5.01
N PRO A 261 4.34 -0.98 -6.34
CA PRO A 261 3.29 -1.32 -7.30
C PRO A 261 2.63 -2.67 -6.99
N GLU A 262 3.44 -3.68 -6.66
CA GLU A 262 2.94 -4.99 -6.26
C GLU A 262 2.08 -4.92 -5.00
N ALA A 263 2.58 -4.31 -3.93
CA ALA A 263 1.89 -4.21 -2.65
C ALA A 263 0.54 -3.46 -2.80
N ARG A 264 0.52 -2.35 -3.57
CA ARG A 264 -0.71 -1.61 -3.89
C ARG A 264 -1.72 -2.47 -4.65
N CYS A 265 -1.29 -3.19 -5.68
CA CYS A 265 -2.16 -4.06 -6.46
C CYS A 265 -2.72 -5.21 -5.61
N ARG A 266 -1.90 -5.83 -4.76
CA ARG A 266 -2.33 -6.90 -3.84
C ARG A 266 -3.37 -6.40 -2.85
N ARG A 267 -3.11 -5.28 -2.18
CA ARG A 267 -4.06 -4.68 -1.25
C ARG A 267 -5.37 -4.34 -1.93
N LEU A 268 -5.32 -3.72 -3.11
CA LEU A 268 -6.52 -3.39 -3.87
C LEU A 268 -7.36 -4.63 -4.16
N LEU A 269 -6.75 -5.72 -4.64
CA LEU A 269 -7.45 -6.96 -4.97
C LEU A 269 -7.91 -7.73 -3.72
N HIS A 270 -7.23 -7.56 -2.61
CA HIS A 270 -7.60 -8.12 -1.32
C HIS A 270 -8.84 -7.43 -0.73
N ASP A 271 -8.83 -6.09 -0.72
CA ASP A 271 -9.95 -5.28 -0.22
C ASP A 271 -11.15 -5.31 -1.16
N GLN A 272 -10.89 -5.41 -2.45
CA GLN A 272 -11.89 -5.33 -3.52
C GLN A 272 -11.67 -6.46 -4.54
N PRO A 273 -11.85 -7.73 -4.15
CA PRO A 273 -11.64 -8.86 -5.05
C PRO A 273 -12.62 -8.79 -6.24
N PRO A 274 -12.20 -9.16 -7.46
CA PRO A 274 -13.03 -9.03 -8.66
C PRO A 274 -14.36 -9.77 -8.57
N ASN A 275 -14.38 -10.97 -7.98
CA ASN A 275 -15.59 -11.78 -7.78
C ASN A 275 -16.59 -11.18 -6.75
N LYS A 276 -16.29 -10.01 -6.20
CA LYS A 276 -17.25 -9.19 -5.47
C LYS A 276 -18.43 -8.76 -6.35
N VAL A 277 -18.18 -8.50 -7.64
CA VAL A 277 -19.23 -8.17 -8.62
C VAL A 277 -19.72 -9.45 -9.28
N ARG A 278 -20.95 -9.84 -8.98
CA ARG A 278 -21.61 -11.05 -9.50
C ARG A 278 -22.69 -10.65 -10.48
N MET A 279 -22.61 -11.16 -11.70
CA MET A 279 -23.57 -10.89 -12.75
C MET A 279 -24.51 -12.10 -12.92
N ALA A 280 -25.81 -11.85 -13.07
CA ALA A 280 -26.72 -12.92 -13.43
C ALA A 280 -26.38 -13.45 -14.84
N SER A 281 -26.41 -14.76 -15.01
CA SER A 281 -26.18 -15.41 -16.30
C SER A 281 -27.09 -14.83 -17.38
N GLY A 282 -26.52 -14.35 -18.47
CA GLY A 282 -27.23 -13.71 -19.58
C GLY A 282 -26.45 -13.83 -20.88
N ALA A 283 -26.95 -13.18 -21.93
CA ALA A 283 -26.33 -13.22 -23.26
C ALA A 283 -24.99 -12.47 -23.34
N CYS A 284 -24.70 -11.57 -22.38
CA CYS A 284 -23.46 -10.81 -22.35
C CYS A 284 -22.44 -11.46 -21.41
N ARG A 285 -21.14 -11.30 -21.75
CA ARG A 285 -20.02 -11.81 -20.97
C ARG A 285 -19.49 -10.73 -20.02
N ALA A 286 -19.26 -11.10 -18.77
CA ALA A 286 -18.61 -10.21 -17.81
C ALA A 286 -17.14 -10.01 -18.19
N ALA A 287 -16.66 -8.76 -18.12
CA ALA A 287 -15.28 -8.42 -18.39
C ALA A 287 -14.68 -7.57 -17.27
N ILE A 288 -13.41 -7.79 -16.97
CA ILE A 288 -12.59 -6.90 -16.16
C ILE A 288 -11.84 -5.97 -17.10
N VAL A 289 -11.86 -4.67 -16.85
CA VAL A 289 -11.17 -3.67 -17.69
C VAL A 289 -9.99 -3.09 -16.93
N VAL A 290 -8.83 -3.02 -17.58
CA VAL A 290 -7.62 -2.38 -17.04
C VAL A 290 -7.23 -1.20 -17.92
N ILE A 291 -7.16 0.00 -17.36
CA ILE A 291 -6.79 1.24 -18.04
C ILE A 291 -5.40 1.65 -17.60
N GLY A 292 -4.47 1.75 -18.55
CA GLY A 292 -3.05 2.02 -18.34
C GLY A 292 -2.25 0.73 -18.17
N LEU A 293 -1.32 0.49 -19.09
CA LEU A 293 -0.44 -0.68 -19.12
C LEU A 293 1.03 -0.32 -18.83
N GLY A 294 1.25 0.73 -18.04
CA GLY A 294 2.55 0.99 -17.44
C GLY A 294 2.93 -0.08 -16.40
N GLU A 295 4.00 0.16 -15.64
CA GLU A 295 4.52 -0.79 -14.65
C GLU A 295 3.43 -1.30 -13.68
N THR A 296 2.66 -0.39 -13.11
CA THR A 296 1.55 -0.71 -12.21
C THR A 296 0.44 -1.50 -12.90
N GLY A 297 0.12 -1.17 -14.17
CA GLY A 297 -0.91 -1.88 -14.92
C GLY A 297 -0.51 -3.30 -15.30
N LEU A 298 0.73 -3.53 -15.66
CA LEU A 298 1.27 -4.86 -15.94
C LEU A 298 1.37 -5.73 -14.67
N GLU A 299 1.76 -5.14 -13.52
CA GLU A 299 1.73 -5.84 -12.24
C GLU A 299 0.29 -6.25 -11.87
N LEU A 300 -0.67 -5.32 -12.01
CA LEU A 300 -2.09 -5.60 -11.78
C LEU A 300 -2.62 -6.69 -12.70
N LEU A 301 -2.31 -6.65 -13.99
CA LEU A 301 -2.72 -7.68 -14.95
C LEU A 301 -2.24 -9.07 -14.53
N GLY A 302 -0.95 -9.18 -14.17
CA GLY A 302 -0.40 -10.44 -13.70
C GLY A 302 -1.13 -10.98 -12.47
N ARG A 303 -1.47 -10.10 -11.53
CA ARG A 303 -2.24 -10.47 -10.33
C ARG A 303 -3.69 -10.85 -10.65
N LEU A 304 -4.35 -10.09 -11.51
CA LEU A 304 -5.73 -10.39 -11.94
C LEU A 304 -5.84 -11.75 -12.62
N CYS A 305 -4.91 -12.11 -13.50
CA CYS A 305 -4.92 -13.42 -14.16
C CYS A 305 -4.92 -14.58 -13.17
N ALA A 306 -4.28 -14.43 -12.00
CA ALA A 306 -4.26 -15.44 -10.96
C ALA A 306 -5.42 -15.28 -9.95
N GLN A 307 -5.63 -14.07 -9.42
CA GLN A 307 -6.56 -13.86 -8.29
C GLN A 307 -8.02 -13.73 -8.71
N ALA A 308 -8.31 -13.40 -9.99
CA ALA A 308 -9.67 -13.33 -10.49
C ALA A 308 -10.24 -14.70 -10.90
N GLN A 309 -9.48 -15.79 -10.76
CA GLN A 309 -9.97 -17.13 -11.04
C GLN A 309 -11.05 -17.53 -10.03
N SER A 310 -12.28 -17.58 -10.51
CA SER A 310 -13.47 -17.82 -9.69
C SER A 310 -14.55 -18.48 -10.55
N PRO A 311 -15.42 -19.31 -10.00
CA PRO A 311 -16.61 -19.78 -10.71
C PRO A 311 -17.50 -18.65 -11.24
N THR A 312 -17.38 -17.44 -10.68
CA THR A 312 -18.10 -16.24 -11.13
C THR A 312 -17.63 -15.77 -12.52
N TYR A 313 -16.35 -15.98 -12.86
CA TYR A 313 -15.73 -15.58 -14.13
C TYR A 313 -15.27 -16.81 -14.91
N ASP A 314 -16.18 -17.45 -15.62
CA ASP A 314 -15.86 -18.58 -16.46
C ASP A 314 -16.48 -18.41 -17.86
N PRO A 315 -15.69 -18.03 -18.89
CA PRO A 315 -14.24 -17.73 -18.88
C PRO A 315 -13.92 -16.33 -18.31
N LEU A 316 -12.71 -16.18 -17.77
CA LEU A 316 -12.17 -14.86 -17.35
C LEU A 316 -11.82 -14.03 -18.59
N VAL A 317 -12.48 -12.88 -18.77
CA VAL A 317 -12.21 -11.93 -19.85
C VAL A 317 -11.60 -10.66 -19.27
N ILE A 318 -10.43 -10.25 -19.77
CA ILE A 318 -9.75 -9.02 -19.37
C ILE A 318 -9.55 -8.13 -20.60
N VAL A 319 -10.06 -6.91 -20.54
CA VAL A 319 -9.91 -5.89 -21.60
C VAL A 319 -8.83 -4.90 -21.21
N LEU A 320 -7.81 -4.80 -22.02
CA LEU A 320 -6.63 -3.96 -21.80
C LEU A 320 -6.75 -2.66 -22.58
N ILE A 321 -6.58 -1.54 -21.92
CA ILE A 321 -6.73 -0.19 -22.46
C ILE A 321 -5.44 0.60 -22.32
N ASP A 322 -4.81 0.86 -23.44
CA ASP A 322 -3.63 1.73 -23.57
C ASP A 322 -3.48 2.13 -25.03
N THR A 323 -2.68 3.13 -25.35
CA THR A 323 -2.33 3.47 -26.75
C THR A 323 -1.68 2.29 -27.47
N GLU A 324 -0.81 1.57 -26.77
CA GLU A 324 -0.05 0.43 -27.26
C GLU A 324 -0.68 -0.93 -26.88
N ALA A 325 -1.90 -0.96 -26.32
CA ALA A 325 -2.53 -2.18 -25.81
C ALA A 325 -2.50 -3.36 -26.79
N PRO A 326 -2.80 -3.20 -28.12
CA PRO A 326 -2.73 -4.33 -29.05
C PRO A 326 -1.33 -4.90 -29.25
N ALA A 327 -0.29 -4.05 -29.22
CA ALA A 327 1.10 -4.48 -29.34
C ALA A 327 1.57 -5.18 -28.06
N ILE A 328 1.31 -4.57 -26.91
CA ILE A 328 1.63 -5.12 -25.58
C ILE A 328 0.92 -6.48 -25.38
N THR A 329 -0.37 -6.59 -25.72
CA THR A 329 -1.11 -7.85 -25.57
C THR A 329 -0.52 -8.98 -26.41
N ARG A 330 -0.09 -8.68 -27.65
CA ARG A 330 0.57 -9.67 -28.51
C ARG A 330 1.88 -10.14 -27.88
N GLU A 331 2.71 -9.22 -27.42
CA GLU A 331 3.98 -9.53 -26.77
C GLU A 331 3.77 -10.35 -25.48
N LEU A 332 2.78 -10.01 -24.66
CA LEU A 332 2.43 -10.77 -23.46
C LEU A 332 2.00 -12.21 -23.78
N LEU A 333 1.21 -12.42 -24.84
CA LEU A 333 0.80 -13.77 -25.24
C LEU A 333 1.94 -14.58 -25.86
N GLU A 334 2.93 -13.94 -26.46
CA GLU A 334 4.17 -14.59 -26.92
C GLU A 334 5.05 -14.99 -25.71
N LEU A 335 5.16 -14.14 -24.71
CA LEU A 335 5.92 -14.40 -23.48
C LEU A 335 5.22 -15.41 -22.56
N TRP A 336 3.89 -15.39 -22.51
CA TRP A 336 3.06 -16.21 -21.61
C TRP A 336 2.01 -17.02 -22.38
N PRO A 337 2.42 -17.93 -23.27
CA PRO A 337 1.49 -18.62 -24.18
C PRO A 337 0.43 -19.45 -23.46
N ALA A 338 0.75 -20.00 -22.28
CA ALA A 338 -0.20 -20.78 -21.49
C ALA A 338 -1.29 -19.92 -20.82
N LEU A 339 -1.17 -18.57 -20.84
CA LEU A 339 -2.17 -17.69 -20.24
C LEU A 339 -3.53 -17.80 -20.95
N SER A 340 -3.53 -18.09 -22.26
CA SER A 340 -4.75 -18.33 -23.04
C SER A 340 -5.62 -19.51 -22.55
N LEU A 341 -5.07 -20.40 -21.73
CA LEU A 341 -5.83 -21.49 -21.10
C LEU A 341 -6.75 -21.00 -19.97
N VAL A 342 -6.48 -19.83 -19.40
CA VAL A 342 -7.12 -19.37 -18.16
C VAL A 342 -7.69 -17.95 -18.23
N ALA A 343 -7.32 -17.17 -19.24
CA ALA A 343 -7.82 -15.81 -19.46
C ALA A 343 -7.89 -15.48 -20.95
N GLU A 344 -8.97 -14.83 -21.35
CA GLU A 344 -9.11 -14.21 -22.67
C GLU A 344 -8.70 -12.74 -22.55
N LEU A 345 -7.61 -12.36 -23.21
CA LEU A 345 -7.15 -10.99 -23.26
C LEU A 345 -7.67 -10.31 -24.52
N SER A 346 -8.39 -9.22 -24.38
CA SER A 346 -8.82 -8.32 -25.43
C SER A 346 -8.13 -6.98 -25.28
N ALA A 347 -7.78 -6.31 -26.38
CA ALA A 347 -7.04 -5.06 -26.35
C ALA A 347 -7.74 -3.98 -27.16
N PHE A 348 -7.84 -2.79 -26.58
CA PHE A 348 -8.39 -1.61 -27.25
C PHE A 348 -7.44 -0.42 -27.13
N ALA A 349 -6.96 0.06 -28.30
CA ALA A 349 -6.07 1.21 -28.37
C ALA A 349 -6.83 2.49 -28.01
N LEU A 350 -6.47 3.10 -26.87
CA LEU A 350 -7.08 4.32 -26.38
C LEU A 350 -6.08 5.04 -25.47
N GLU A 351 -6.00 6.37 -25.56
CA GLU A 351 -5.08 7.15 -24.74
C GLU A 351 -5.55 7.24 -23.28
N PRO A 352 -4.83 6.62 -22.33
CA PRO A 352 -5.24 6.61 -20.91
C PRO A 352 -5.24 8.00 -20.26
N ARG A 353 -4.53 8.98 -20.85
CA ARG A 353 -4.51 10.37 -20.36
C ARG A 353 -5.72 11.19 -20.79
N LEU A 354 -6.63 10.61 -21.56
CA LEU A 354 -7.83 11.26 -22.08
C LEU A 354 -9.11 10.61 -21.49
N PRO A 355 -9.48 10.89 -20.22
CA PRO A 355 -10.66 10.27 -19.57
C PRO A 355 -11.97 10.49 -20.33
N GLN A 356 -12.12 11.59 -21.08
CA GLN A 356 -13.28 11.87 -21.93
C GLN A 356 -13.51 10.80 -23.01
N SER A 357 -12.54 9.95 -23.28
CA SER A 357 -12.66 8.80 -24.18
C SER A 357 -13.43 7.61 -23.59
N ALA A 358 -13.87 7.68 -22.32
CA ALA A 358 -14.68 6.65 -21.66
C ALA A 358 -15.92 6.24 -22.49
N ILE A 359 -16.55 7.17 -23.21
CA ILE A 359 -17.68 6.87 -24.10
C ILE A 359 -17.26 5.93 -25.24
N ALA A 360 -16.06 6.12 -25.81
CA ALA A 360 -15.54 5.24 -26.86
C ALA A 360 -15.25 3.83 -26.30
N LEU A 361 -14.71 3.74 -25.09
CA LEU A 361 -14.51 2.48 -24.38
C LEU A 361 -15.84 1.72 -24.21
N PHE A 362 -16.88 2.36 -23.67
CA PHE A 362 -18.18 1.70 -23.48
C PHE A 362 -18.85 1.30 -24.79
N ARG A 363 -18.65 2.06 -25.86
CA ARG A 363 -19.12 1.68 -27.22
C ARG A 363 -18.39 0.43 -27.70
N HIS A 364 -17.07 0.36 -27.55
CA HIS A 364 -16.28 -0.82 -27.90
C HIS A 364 -16.74 -2.06 -27.13
N LEU A 365 -16.84 -1.98 -25.80
CA LEU A 365 -17.34 -3.07 -24.97
C LEU A 365 -18.72 -3.57 -25.43
N HIS A 366 -19.58 -2.64 -25.84
CA HIS A 366 -20.89 -3.00 -26.38
C HIS A 366 -20.80 -3.76 -27.68
N THR A 367 -19.93 -3.35 -28.60
CA THR A 367 -19.73 -4.03 -29.89
C THR A 367 -19.24 -5.46 -29.68
N GLU A 368 -18.38 -5.67 -28.68
CA GLU A 368 -17.84 -6.99 -28.31
C GLU A 368 -18.80 -7.82 -27.42
N ASN A 369 -20.01 -7.31 -27.15
CA ASN A 369 -20.99 -7.94 -26.27
C ASN A 369 -20.44 -8.20 -24.85
N LEU A 370 -19.61 -7.28 -24.34
CA LEU A 370 -18.99 -7.32 -23.03
C LEU A 370 -19.67 -6.33 -22.07
N ILE A 371 -19.83 -6.75 -20.80
CA ILE A 371 -20.29 -5.88 -19.71
C ILE A 371 -19.15 -5.75 -18.70
N PRO A 372 -18.63 -4.54 -18.46
CA PRO A 372 -17.58 -4.36 -17.47
C PRO A 372 -18.16 -4.59 -16.05
N SER A 373 -17.64 -5.57 -15.35
CA SER A 373 -17.94 -5.82 -13.93
C SER A 373 -17.07 -4.95 -13.03
N CYS A 374 -15.76 -5.01 -13.24
CA CYS A 374 -14.76 -4.18 -12.56
C CYS A 374 -13.96 -3.40 -13.60
N LEU A 375 -13.61 -2.16 -13.26
CA LEU A 375 -12.79 -1.29 -14.08
C LEU A 375 -11.67 -0.72 -13.21
N TYR A 376 -10.44 -1.12 -13.51
CA TYR A 376 -9.25 -0.71 -12.78
C TYR A 376 -8.53 0.40 -13.55
N VAL A 377 -8.28 1.52 -12.89
CA VAL A 377 -7.47 2.63 -13.41
C VAL A 377 -6.09 2.54 -12.80
N ALA A 378 -5.14 2.02 -13.58
CA ALA A 378 -3.77 1.73 -13.14
C ALA A 378 -2.80 2.83 -13.59
N LEU A 379 -3.15 4.08 -13.29
CA LEU A 379 -2.34 5.27 -13.56
C LEU A 379 -1.76 5.79 -12.25
N GLU A 380 -0.56 6.38 -12.32
CA GLU A 380 0.12 6.93 -11.13
C GLU A 380 -0.47 8.26 -10.67
N ASP A 381 -1.07 9.03 -11.60
CA ASP A 381 -1.67 10.32 -11.32
C ASP A 381 -3.08 10.16 -10.72
N ALA A 382 -3.21 10.45 -9.42
CA ALA A 382 -4.47 10.37 -8.70
C ALA A 382 -5.56 11.31 -9.24
N ALA A 383 -5.19 12.48 -9.78
CA ALA A 383 -6.15 13.42 -10.38
C ALA A 383 -6.72 12.86 -11.69
N LEU A 384 -5.88 12.19 -12.48
CA LEU A 384 -6.29 11.51 -13.70
C LEU A 384 -7.18 10.30 -13.41
N CYS A 385 -6.87 9.54 -12.36
CA CYS A 385 -7.73 8.44 -11.88
C CYS A 385 -9.12 8.95 -11.48
N ALA A 386 -9.20 10.04 -10.71
CA ALA A 386 -10.46 10.66 -10.33
C ALA A 386 -11.23 11.23 -11.54
N ALA A 387 -10.52 11.70 -12.57
CA ALA A 387 -11.15 12.12 -13.82
C ALA A 387 -11.78 10.94 -14.58
N TRP A 388 -11.10 9.79 -14.66
CA TRP A 388 -11.65 8.56 -15.24
C TRP A 388 -12.91 8.11 -14.50
N GLU A 389 -12.93 8.11 -13.17
CA GLU A 389 -14.11 7.74 -12.39
C GLU A 389 -15.32 8.63 -12.73
N ARG A 390 -15.13 9.94 -12.89
CA ARG A 390 -16.20 10.87 -13.29
C ARG A 390 -16.69 10.61 -14.71
N GLU A 391 -15.79 10.45 -15.67
CA GLU A 391 -16.13 10.23 -17.08
C GLU A 391 -16.79 8.88 -17.33
N ILE A 392 -16.35 7.83 -16.63
CA ILE A 392 -17.03 6.53 -16.62
C ILE A 392 -18.46 6.68 -16.10
N GLY A 393 -18.64 7.42 -15.00
CA GLY A 393 -19.96 7.71 -14.46
C GLY A 393 -20.86 8.43 -15.46
N LEU A 394 -20.33 9.35 -16.27
CA LEU A 394 -21.06 10.01 -17.34
C LEU A 394 -21.39 9.05 -18.49
N ALA A 395 -20.41 8.26 -18.94
CA ALA A 395 -20.56 7.30 -20.04
C ALA A 395 -21.63 6.23 -19.71
N VAL A 396 -21.62 5.70 -18.49
CA VAL A 396 -22.63 4.74 -17.98
C VAL A 396 -24.04 5.34 -18.02
N ARG A 397 -24.20 6.58 -17.59
CA ARG A 397 -25.50 7.27 -17.64
C ARG A 397 -26.01 7.46 -19.05
N LEU A 398 -25.14 7.89 -19.96
CA LEU A 398 -25.50 8.13 -21.38
C LEU A 398 -25.84 6.83 -22.09
N ALA A 399 -25.14 5.74 -21.74
CA ALA A 399 -25.38 4.42 -22.31
C ALA A 399 -26.58 3.69 -21.71
N GLY A 400 -27.16 4.17 -20.59
CA GLY A 400 -28.25 3.49 -19.87
C GLY A 400 -27.89 2.10 -19.36
N ARG A 401 -26.59 1.89 -19.05
CA ARG A 401 -26.05 0.57 -18.69
C ARG A 401 -25.70 0.46 -17.22
N GLU A 402 -25.39 -0.77 -16.80
CA GLU A 402 -24.96 -1.10 -15.45
C GLU A 402 -23.62 -0.40 -15.11
N SER A 403 -23.51 0.00 -13.84
CA SER A 403 -22.35 0.72 -13.35
C SER A 403 -21.28 -0.29 -12.89
N PRO A 404 -20.12 -0.35 -13.54
CA PRO A 404 -19.03 -1.17 -13.06
C PRO A 404 -18.48 -0.66 -11.72
N LEU A 405 -17.86 -1.54 -10.95
CA LEU A 405 -17.04 -1.13 -9.83
C LEU A 405 -15.76 -0.47 -10.36
N VAL A 406 -15.62 0.85 -10.16
CA VAL A 406 -14.43 1.59 -10.58
C VAL A 406 -13.44 1.68 -9.44
N LEU A 407 -12.22 1.24 -9.69
CA LEU A 407 -11.14 1.15 -8.71
C LEU A 407 -9.88 1.82 -9.26
N SER A 408 -9.26 2.67 -8.45
CA SER A 408 -7.97 3.29 -8.77
C SER A 408 -6.85 2.59 -8.00
N VAL A 409 -5.73 2.33 -8.67
CA VAL A 409 -4.52 1.80 -8.02
C VAL A 409 -3.69 2.93 -7.39
N ALA A 410 -3.81 4.18 -7.89
CA ALA A 410 -3.19 5.33 -7.25
C ALA A 410 -3.83 5.57 -5.88
N GLN A 411 -3.03 5.48 -4.84
CA GLN A 411 -3.48 5.67 -3.46
C GLN A 411 -2.88 6.95 -2.87
N SER A 412 -3.52 7.45 -1.79
CA SER A 412 -2.95 8.54 -1.02
C SER A 412 -1.67 8.09 -0.30
N GLU A 413 -0.75 9.02 -0.07
CA GLU A 413 0.51 8.78 0.67
C GLU A 413 0.32 8.06 2.02
N GLU A 414 -0.82 8.27 2.68
CA GLU A 414 -1.16 7.65 3.95
C GLU A 414 -1.40 6.14 3.84
N SER A 415 -1.87 5.68 2.68
CA SER A 415 -2.07 4.25 2.38
C SER A 415 -0.74 3.51 2.16
N ASP A 416 0.25 4.15 1.54
CA ASP A 416 1.56 3.55 1.28
C ASP A 416 2.33 3.27 2.58
N ARG A 417 2.08 4.05 3.63
CA ARG A 417 2.72 3.87 4.94
C ARG A 417 2.40 2.53 5.60
N SER A 418 1.19 1.99 5.41
CA SER A 418 0.80 0.71 6.00
C SER A 418 1.21 -0.50 5.17
N LEU A 419 1.45 -0.34 3.86
CA LEU A 419 1.67 -1.44 2.94
C LEU A 419 2.87 -2.32 3.29
N ILE A 420 3.98 -1.74 3.72
CA ILE A 420 5.19 -2.49 4.06
C ILE A 420 5.01 -3.26 5.38
N ALA A 421 4.27 -2.68 6.33
CA ALA A 421 3.96 -3.35 7.60
C ALA A 421 2.96 -4.51 7.40
N GLU A 422 1.98 -4.35 6.52
CA GLU A 422 1.00 -5.40 6.19
C GLU A 422 1.64 -6.59 5.46
N GLU A 423 2.74 -6.40 4.77
CA GLU A 423 3.52 -7.48 4.15
C GLU A 423 3.98 -8.55 5.16
N GLU A 424 4.20 -8.20 6.42
CA GLU A 424 4.59 -9.16 7.46
C GLU A 424 3.48 -10.16 7.80
N GLU A 425 2.24 -9.69 7.91
CA GLU A 425 1.09 -10.56 8.20
C GLU A 425 0.81 -11.53 7.05
N ILE A 426 0.95 -11.04 5.82
CA ILE A 426 0.74 -11.85 4.61
C ILE A 426 1.86 -12.89 4.45
N GLU A 427 3.11 -12.54 4.75
CA GLU A 427 4.22 -13.49 4.70
C GLU A 427 4.04 -14.63 5.71
N LEU A 428 3.42 -14.39 6.86
CA LEU A 428 3.11 -15.43 7.82
C LEU A 428 2.22 -16.52 7.19
N LEU A 429 1.18 -16.13 6.47
CA LEU A 429 0.29 -17.08 5.78
C LEU A 429 1.04 -17.90 4.72
N GLN A 430 1.96 -17.29 4.00
CA GLN A 430 2.80 -17.99 2.99
C GLN A 430 3.74 -19.01 3.65
N ARG A 431 4.33 -18.65 4.79
CA ARG A 431 5.17 -19.56 5.59
C ARG A 431 4.37 -20.75 6.10
N GLU A 432 3.15 -20.53 6.58
CA GLU A 432 2.26 -21.62 7.04
C GLU A 432 1.81 -22.53 5.90
N LEU A 433 1.54 -21.99 4.70
CA LEU A 433 1.32 -22.78 3.50
C LEU A 433 2.50 -23.71 3.20
N HIS A 434 3.70 -23.14 3.19
CA HIS A 434 4.91 -23.91 2.95
C HIS A 434 5.16 -24.96 4.05
N ALA A 435 4.94 -24.60 5.32
CA ALA A 435 5.04 -25.54 6.44
C ALA A 435 4.01 -26.69 6.32
N ALA A 436 2.79 -26.41 5.89
CA ALA A 436 1.79 -27.43 5.59
C ALA A 436 2.23 -28.36 4.47
N TYR A 437 2.80 -27.81 3.39
CA TYR A 437 3.38 -28.60 2.30
C TYR A 437 4.53 -29.49 2.79
N MET A 438 5.46 -28.96 3.59
CA MET A 438 6.57 -29.72 4.17
C MET A 438 6.12 -30.87 5.06
N ARG A 439 5.09 -30.66 5.88
CA ARG A 439 4.49 -31.71 6.72
C ARG A 439 3.96 -32.88 5.89
N ARG A 440 3.43 -32.62 4.69
CA ARG A 440 2.89 -33.65 3.77
C ARG A 440 3.99 -34.47 3.08
N LEU A 441 5.15 -33.89 2.84
CA LEU A 441 6.25 -34.57 2.13
C LEU A 441 6.81 -35.76 2.93
N CYS A 442 6.59 -35.86 4.24
CA CYS A 442 6.96 -37.01 5.10
C CYS A 442 8.36 -37.58 4.79
N GLY A 443 9.37 -36.71 4.57
CA GLY A 443 10.76 -37.14 4.34
C GLY A 443 11.14 -37.39 2.86
N ALA A 444 10.29 -37.11 1.90
CA ALA A 444 10.68 -37.12 0.47
C ALA A 444 11.57 -35.90 0.14
N THR A 445 12.88 -36.06 0.20
CA THR A 445 13.88 -34.96 0.18
C THR A 445 14.36 -34.56 -1.23
N ALA A 446 13.86 -35.18 -2.29
CA ALA A 446 14.44 -35.00 -3.63
C ALA A 446 13.86 -33.82 -4.44
N LYS A 447 12.98 -32.98 -3.85
CA LYS A 447 12.35 -31.86 -4.58
C LYS A 447 13.02 -30.52 -4.23
N PRO A 448 13.23 -29.61 -5.19
CA PRO A 448 13.78 -28.26 -4.95
C PRO A 448 12.97 -27.44 -3.94
N SER A 449 11.66 -27.71 -3.81
CA SER A 449 10.75 -27.08 -2.87
C SER A 449 10.78 -27.70 -1.45
N ALA A 450 11.52 -28.80 -1.24
CA ALA A 450 11.61 -29.47 0.07
C ALA A 450 12.74 -28.89 0.94
N VAL A 451 12.76 -27.58 1.10
CA VAL A 451 13.74 -26.82 1.89
C VAL A 451 13.01 -25.88 2.85
N GLU A 452 13.72 -25.40 3.87
CA GLU A 452 13.20 -24.39 4.79
C GLU A 452 12.80 -23.09 4.05
N TRP A 453 11.82 -22.36 4.60
CA TRP A 453 11.33 -21.12 4.01
C TRP A 453 12.43 -20.12 3.64
N CYS A 454 13.39 -19.91 4.52
CA CYS A 454 14.50 -18.96 4.29
C CYS A 454 15.38 -19.34 3.09
N ARG A 455 15.39 -20.60 2.68
CA ARG A 455 16.13 -21.13 1.53
C ARG A 455 15.24 -21.45 0.33
N LEU A 456 13.93 -21.27 0.45
CA LEU A 456 13.00 -21.57 -0.63
C LEU A 456 13.28 -20.66 -1.84
N PRO A 457 13.47 -21.23 -3.05
CA PRO A 457 13.69 -20.44 -4.25
C PRO A 457 12.56 -19.43 -4.50
N PHE A 458 12.90 -18.30 -5.10
CA PHE A 458 12.00 -17.16 -5.30
C PHE A 458 10.67 -17.56 -5.96
N ASP A 459 10.71 -18.33 -7.06
CA ASP A 459 9.50 -18.74 -7.79
C ASP A 459 8.53 -19.56 -6.90
N TYR A 460 9.02 -20.41 -6.02
CA TYR A 460 8.18 -21.17 -5.08
C TYR A 460 7.61 -20.30 -3.96
N ARG A 461 8.31 -19.22 -3.56
CA ARG A 461 7.74 -18.23 -2.64
C ARG A 461 6.60 -17.48 -3.30
N GLU A 462 6.77 -17.07 -4.56
CA GLU A 462 5.73 -16.41 -5.34
C GLU A 462 4.50 -17.32 -5.57
N ASP A 463 4.71 -18.63 -5.76
CA ASP A 463 3.60 -19.58 -5.82
C ASP A 463 2.81 -19.63 -4.50
N ASN A 464 3.50 -19.74 -3.35
CA ASN A 464 2.83 -19.72 -2.04
C ASN A 464 2.11 -18.39 -1.81
N ARG A 465 2.70 -17.27 -2.25
CA ARG A 465 2.08 -15.94 -2.21
C ARG A 465 0.78 -15.91 -3.02
N SER A 466 0.82 -16.42 -4.24
CA SER A 466 -0.35 -16.47 -5.12
C SER A 466 -1.48 -17.34 -4.55
N VAL A 467 -1.16 -18.47 -3.88
CA VAL A 467 -2.15 -19.31 -3.18
C VAL A 467 -2.77 -18.55 -2.00
N ALA A 468 -1.94 -17.91 -1.18
CA ALA A 468 -2.39 -17.13 -0.02
C ALA A 468 -3.34 -16.01 -0.45
N ASP A 469 -2.95 -15.21 -1.43
CA ASP A 469 -3.76 -14.10 -1.95
C ASP A 469 -5.12 -14.58 -2.50
N HIS A 470 -5.17 -15.79 -3.11
CA HIS A 470 -6.40 -16.36 -3.65
C HIS A 470 -7.37 -16.86 -2.56
N PHE A 471 -6.96 -16.99 -1.30
CA PHE A 471 -7.85 -17.40 -0.21
C PHE A 471 -8.99 -16.40 0.01
N TRP A 472 -8.78 -15.12 -0.21
CA TRP A 472 -9.83 -14.10 -0.11
C TRP A 472 -10.89 -14.24 -1.21
N THR A 473 -10.45 -14.52 -2.44
CA THR A 473 -11.37 -14.85 -3.55
C THR A 473 -12.20 -16.08 -3.23
N LYS A 474 -11.57 -17.18 -2.77
CA LYS A 474 -12.25 -18.42 -2.38
C LYS A 474 -13.22 -18.21 -1.22
N ALA A 475 -12.82 -17.47 -0.18
CA ALA A 475 -13.69 -17.17 0.96
C ALA A 475 -14.93 -16.39 0.52
N LEU A 476 -14.79 -15.46 -0.41
CA LEU A 476 -15.92 -14.70 -0.94
C LEU A 476 -16.87 -15.59 -1.76
N ASP A 477 -16.35 -16.53 -2.56
CA ASP A 477 -17.15 -17.49 -3.33
C ASP A 477 -17.91 -18.47 -2.41
N LEU A 478 -17.35 -18.79 -1.26
CA LEU A 478 -17.97 -19.61 -0.21
C LEU A 478 -18.98 -18.85 0.68
N ASP A 479 -19.19 -17.54 0.45
CA ASP A 479 -19.92 -16.63 1.35
C ASP A 479 -19.38 -16.65 2.80
N LEU A 480 -18.06 -16.84 2.96
CA LEU A 480 -17.33 -16.81 4.22
C LEU A 480 -16.51 -15.54 4.36
N ARG A 481 -16.21 -15.11 5.60
CA ARG A 481 -15.26 -14.04 5.91
C ARG A 481 -13.99 -14.65 6.48
N ILE A 482 -12.82 -14.07 6.15
CA ILE A 482 -11.58 -14.29 6.87
C ILE A 482 -11.52 -13.25 7.98
N VAL A 483 -11.33 -13.71 9.22
CA VAL A 483 -11.29 -12.87 10.44
C VAL A 483 -10.16 -13.35 11.37
N PRO A 484 -9.65 -12.52 12.28
CA PRO A 484 -8.75 -12.97 13.32
C PRO A 484 -9.39 -14.12 14.13
N ALA A 485 -8.60 -15.16 14.46
CA ALA A 485 -9.08 -16.33 15.19
C ALA A 485 -9.30 -15.99 16.67
N HIS A 486 -10.53 -15.78 17.08
CA HIS A 486 -10.93 -15.64 18.47
C HIS A 486 -11.87 -16.78 18.86
N GLY A 487 -11.31 -17.97 19.15
CA GLY A 487 -12.11 -19.13 19.58
C GLY A 487 -13.03 -19.72 18.52
N SER A 488 -12.67 -19.61 17.26
CA SER A 488 -13.50 -19.99 16.14
C SER A 488 -13.70 -21.51 15.99
N HIS A 489 -14.90 -21.91 15.56
CA HIS A 489 -15.23 -23.28 15.22
C HIS A 489 -14.66 -23.62 13.84
N ALA A 490 -14.24 -24.88 13.67
CA ALA A 490 -13.78 -25.36 12.36
C ALA A 490 -14.95 -25.32 11.35
N VAL A 491 -14.77 -24.56 10.29
CA VAL A 491 -15.71 -24.53 9.16
C VAL A 491 -15.36 -25.70 8.24
N SER A 492 -16.35 -26.57 7.98
CA SER A 492 -16.24 -27.60 6.95
C SER A 492 -16.70 -27.03 5.61
N ILE A 493 -15.90 -27.20 4.58
CA ILE A 493 -16.23 -26.82 3.20
C ILE A 493 -16.90 -28.05 2.55
N ASP A 494 -18.04 -27.83 1.91
CA ASP A 494 -18.79 -28.88 1.18
C ASP A 494 -17.99 -29.39 -0.03
N GLU A 495 -18.05 -30.70 -0.30
CA GLU A 495 -17.32 -31.34 -1.42
C GLU A 495 -17.69 -30.76 -2.79
N THR A 496 -18.93 -30.32 -3.00
CA THR A 496 -19.37 -29.67 -4.24
C THR A 496 -18.65 -28.33 -4.43
N MET A 497 -18.48 -27.59 -3.34
CA MET A 497 -17.75 -26.32 -3.35
C MET A 497 -16.24 -26.55 -3.48
N ILE A 498 -15.70 -27.62 -2.87
CA ILE A 498 -14.30 -28.02 -3.05
C ILE A 498 -14.00 -28.27 -4.53
N GLU A 499 -14.86 -29.01 -5.23
CA GLU A 499 -14.68 -29.30 -6.67
C GLU A 499 -14.68 -28.00 -7.51
N ALA A 500 -15.68 -27.13 -7.31
CA ALA A 500 -15.76 -25.85 -8.03
C ALA A 500 -14.54 -24.95 -7.79
N LEU A 501 -14.07 -24.88 -6.53
CA LEU A 501 -12.89 -24.08 -6.17
C LEU A 501 -11.58 -24.75 -6.58
N ALA A 502 -11.52 -26.08 -6.71
CA ALA A 502 -10.35 -26.78 -7.23
C ALA A 502 -10.12 -26.47 -8.71
N VAL A 503 -11.19 -26.35 -9.51
CA VAL A 503 -11.09 -25.87 -10.90
C VAL A 503 -10.50 -24.46 -10.94
N ALA A 504 -10.98 -23.56 -10.08
CA ALA A 504 -10.45 -22.18 -9.96
C ALA A 504 -8.98 -22.17 -9.47
N GLU A 505 -8.62 -23.06 -8.53
CA GLU A 505 -7.25 -23.22 -8.03
C GLU A 505 -6.30 -23.69 -9.14
N HIS A 506 -6.72 -24.67 -9.95
CA HIS A 506 -5.93 -25.12 -11.08
C HIS A 506 -5.67 -23.99 -12.08
N ARG A 507 -6.69 -23.21 -12.42
CA ARG A 507 -6.56 -22.05 -13.30
C ARG A 507 -5.63 -20.98 -12.69
N ARG A 508 -5.75 -20.71 -11.39
CA ARG A 508 -4.84 -19.82 -10.66
C ARG A 508 -3.40 -20.32 -10.80
N TRP A 509 -3.18 -21.63 -10.58
CA TRP A 509 -1.86 -22.25 -10.71
C TRP A 509 -1.30 -22.11 -12.12
N ILE A 510 -2.09 -22.41 -13.16
CA ILE A 510 -1.69 -22.20 -14.55
C ILE A 510 -1.33 -20.72 -14.78
N ALA A 511 -2.16 -19.78 -14.34
CA ALA A 511 -1.88 -18.33 -14.50
C ALA A 511 -0.56 -17.94 -13.84
N SER A 512 -0.34 -18.35 -12.60
CA SER A 512 0.89 -18.08 -11.87
C SER A 512 2.12 -18.65 -12.59
N ARG A 513 2.05 -19.87 -13.07
CA ARG A 513 3.11 -20.53 -13.83
C ARG A 513 3.32 -19.91 -15.20
N ALA A 514 2.27 -19.58 -15.94
CA ALA A 514 2.36 -18.95 -17.25
C ALA A 514 3.10 -17.61 -17.16
N ILE A 515 2.75 -16.77 -16.18
CA ILE A 515 3.38 -15.48 -15.95
C ILE A 515 4.86 -15.64 -15.53
N ALA A 516 5.21 -16.76 -14.89
CA ALA A 516 6.59 -17.12 -14.61
C ALA A 516 7.32 -17.72 -15.84
N GLY A 517 6.68 -17.76 -17.02
CA GLY A 517 7.23 -18.25 -18.29
C GLY A 517 7.15 -19.76 -18.46
N TRP A 518 6.34 -20.48 -17.66
CA TRP A 518 6.11 -21.90 -17.82
C TRP A 518 5.11 -22.20 -18.94
N ARG A 519 5.28 -23.32 -19.58
CA ARG A 519 4.44 -23.84 -20.68
C ARG A 519 4.21 -25.33 -20.55
N PHE A 520 3.28 -25.85 -21.31
CA PHE A 520 3.06 -27.29 -21.42
C PHE A 520 4.31 -27.99 -21.97
N GLY A 521 4.58 -29.18 -21.46
CA GLY A 521 5.61 -30.11 -21.94
C GLY A 521 5.40 -31.49 -21.33
N ASP A 522 5.82 -32.53 -22.03
CA ASP A 522 5.59 -33.94 -21.63
C ASP A 522 6.26 -34.32 -20.30
N ALA A 523 7.28 -33.55 -19.90
CA ALA A 523 7.99 -33.72 -18.63
C ALA A 523 8.16 -32.39 -17.90
N GLN A 524 8.23 -32.45 -16.57
CA GLN A 524 8.59 -31.30 -15.75
C GLN A 524 10.10 -30.99 -15.92
N SER A 525 10.39 -29.77 -16.34
CA SER A 525 11.76 -29.25 -16.47
C SER A 525 11.83 -27.80 -15.96
N GLU A 526 12.64 -27.58 -14.93
CA GLU A 526 12.90 -26.23 -14.39
C GLU A 526 13.68 -25.36 -15.37
N SER A 527 14.67 -25.94 -16.10
CA SER A 527 15.49 -25.22 -17.06
C SER A 527 14.72 -24.79 -18.30
N GLU A 528 13.79 -25.63 -18.78
CA GLU A 528 12.95 -25.35 -19.95
C GLU A 528 11.62 -24.70 -19.59
N ARG A 529 11.28 -24.66 -18.30
CA ARG A 529 10.00 -24.20 -17.74
C ARG A 529 8.82 -24.90 -18.37
N THR A 530 8.87 -26.24 -18.38
CA THR A 530 7.80 -27.08 -18.88
C THR A 530 7.17 -27.89 -17.75
N HIS A 531 5.84 -28.11 -17.84
CA HIS A 531 5.11 -28.94 -16.89
C HIS A 531 3.95 -29.66 -17.56
N PRO A 532 3.76 -30.99 -17.36
CA PRO A 532 2.70 -31.75 -18.02
C PRO A 532 1.29 -31.41 -17.54
N SER A 533 1.12 -30.87 -16.33
CA SER A 533 -0.18 -30.46 -15.82
C SER A 533 -0.61 -29.05 -16.28
N MET A 534 0.14 -28.37 -17.17
CA MET A 534 -0.30 -27.10 -17.77
C MET A 534 -1.29 -27.34 -18.92
N VAL A 535 -2.43 -27.92 -18.58
CA VAL A 535 -3.53 -28.30 -19.48
C VAL A 535 -4.86 -27.90 -18.84
N ALA A 536 -5.95 -27.96 -19.62
CA ALA A 536 -7.29 -27.69 -19.08
C ALA A 536 -7.65 -28.70 -17.97
N TRP A 537 -8.50 -28.30 -17.03
CA TRP A 537 -8.97 -29.17 -15.93
C TRP A 537 -9.49 -30.54 -16.40
N ALA A 538 -10.20 -30.56 -17.54
CA ALA A 538 -10.74 -31.81 -18.11
C ALA A 538 -9.66 -32.82 -18.52
N ASP A 539 -8.48 -32.35 -18.89
CA ASP A 539 -7.35 -33.16 -19.38
C ASP A 539 -6.38 -33.56 -18.27
N LEU A 540 -6.59 -33.10 -17.02
CA LEU A 540 -5.78 -33.50 -15.88
C LEU A 540 -6.01 -34.94 -15.47
N THR A 541 -4.95 -35.58 -14.95
CA THR A 541 -5.08 -36.83 -14.22
C THR A 541 -5.84 -36.62 -12.90
N GLU A 542 -6.54 -37.65 -12.42
CA GLU A 542 -7.25 -37.57 -11.14
C GLU A 542 -6.28 -37.28 -9.97
N THR A 543 -5.07 -37.82 -10.05
CA THR A 543 -4.02 -37.55 -9.06
C THR A 543 -3.63 -36.06 -9.02
N ASP A 544 -3.62 -35.39 -10.16
CA ASP A 544 -3.29 -33.94 -10.21
C ASP A 544 -4.47 -33.09 -9.75
N ARG A 545 -5.71 -33.44 -10.14
CA ARG A 545 -6.94 -32.79 -9.63
C ARG A 545 -7.01 -32.83 -8.11
N GLU A 546 -6.66 -33.99 -7.52
CA GLU A 546 -6.68 -34.14 -6.06
C GLU A 546 -5.71 -33.21 -5.34
N LYS A 547 -4.60 -32.83 -5.97
CA LYS A 547 -3.67 -31.82 -5.40
C LYS A 547 -4.35 -30.46 -5.24
N ASP A 548 -5.14 -30.04 -6.23
CA ASP A 548 -5.85 -28.76 -6.21
C ASP A 548 -7.03 -28.79 -5.22
N ARG A 549 -7.76 -29.91 -5.12
CA ARG A 549 -8.78 -30.12 -4.07
C ARG A 549 -8.18 -30.03 -2.67
N ASP A 550 -7.00 -30.61 -2.49
CA ASP A 550 -6.29 -30.58 -1.22
C ASP A 550 -5.88 -29.17 -0.80
N VAL A 551 -5.51 -28.29 -1.73
CA VAL A 551 -5.25 -26.88 -1.42
C VAL A 551 -6.50 -26.21 -0.84
N VAL A 552 -7.67 -26.47 -1.42
CA VAL A 552 -8.95 -25.95 -0.94
C VAL A 552 -9.30 -26.51 0.45
N ARG A 553 -9.19 -27.83 0.65
CA ARG A 553 -9.50 -28.49 1.94
C ARG A 553 -8.60 -28.01 3.07
N GLN A 554 -7.34 -27.66 2.78
CA GLN A 554 -6.38 -27.21 3.77
C GLN A 554 -6.53 -25.73 4.15
N MET A 555 -7.26 -24.95 3.36
CA MET A 555 -7.45 -23.52 3.59
C MET A 555 -7.83 -23.17 5.05
N PRO A 556 -8.82 -23.84 5.70
CA PRO A 556 -9.15 -23.52 7.09
C PRO A 556 -7.99 -23.80 8.07
N THR A 557 -7.25 -24.89 7.84
CA THR A 557 -6.11 -25.29 8.70
C THR A 557 -4.94 -24.31 8.57
N VAL A 558 -4.63 -23.88 7.34
CA VAL A 558 -3.55 -22.95 7.06
C VAL A 558 -3.88 -21.55 7.63
N LEU A 559 -5.11 -21.09 7.44
CA LEU A 559 -5.60 -19.85 8.05
C LEU A 559 -5.49 -19.91 9.57
N GLY A 560 -5.92 -21.03 10.19
CA GLY A 560 -5.84 -21.22 11.63
C GLY A 560 -4.42 -21.15 12.19
N ALA A 561 -3.44 -21.73 11.46
CA ALA A 561 -2.03 -21.65 11.83
C ALA A 561 -1.47 -20.21 11.75
N ALA A 562 -2.01 -19.39 10.87
CA ALA A 562 -1.68 -17.97 10.74
C ALA A 562 -2.52 -17.06 11.69
N GLY A 563 -3.29 -17.63 12.63
CA GLY A 563 -4.11 -16.85 13.56
C GLY A 563 -5.39 -16.28 12.94
N LEU A 564 -5.81 -16.81 11.77
CA LEU A 564 -7.00 -16.41 11.04
C LEU A 564 -8.06 -17.53 11.07
N ALA A 565 -9.32 -17.19 10.84
CA ALA A 565 -10.41 -18.14 10.77
C ALA A 565 -11.42 -17.79 9.67
N LEU A 566 -12.09 -18.82 9.18
CA LEU A 566 -13.25 -18.65 8.31
C LEU A 566 -14.51 -18.50 9.16
N GLN A 567 -15.27 -17.43 8.92
CA GLN A 567 -16.51 -17.16 9.63
C GLN A 567 -17.69 -17.19 8.65
N PRO A 568 -18.70 -18.07 8.86
CA PRO A 568 -19.92 -18.09 8.06
C PRO A 568 -20.76 -16.83 8.27
N LEU A 569 -21.60 -16.52 7.28
CA LEU A 569 -22.52 -15.40 7.33
C LEU A 569 -23.94 -15.87 7.73
N ALA A 570 -24.59 -15.13 8.61
CA ALA A 570 -26.03 -15.23 8.87
C ALA A 570 -26.77 -14.31 7.89
N SER A 571 -26.85 -14.74 6.64
CA SER A 571 -27.37 -13.90 5.55
C SER A 571 -28.91 -13.84 5.59
N VAL A 572 -29.45 -12.63 5.54
CA VAL A 572 -30.89 -12.37 5.41
C VAL A 572 -31.16 -11.30 4.37
N SER A 573 -32.18 -11.46 3.54
CA SER A 573 -32.62 -10.47 2.56
C SER A 573 -33.64 -9.50 3.17
N LEU A 574 -33.50 -8.21 2.84
CA LEU A 574 -34.49 -7.20 3.22
C LEU A 574 -35.67 -7.22 2.25
N PRO A 575 -36.88 -6.87 2.72
CA PRO A 575 -38.04 -6.74 1.84
C PRO A 575 -37.85 -5.58 0.85
N ARG A 576 -38.42 -5.72 -0.36
CA ARG A 576 -38.30 -4.73 -1.45
C ARG A 576 -38.94 -3.38 -1.15
N THR A 577 -39.91 -3.34 -0.24
CA THR A 577 -40.70 -2.13 0.08
C THR A 577 -40.85 -1.93 1.58
N GLY A 578 -41.24 -0.72 1.98
CA GLY A 578 -41.58 -0.41 3.40
C GLY A 578 -40.39 -0.08 4.29
N LEU A 579 -39.17 -0.10 3.79
CA LEU A 579 -37.96 0.23 4.57
C LEU A 579 -37.45 1.64 4.24
N THR A 580 -36.96 2.31 5.27
CA THR A 580 -36.33 3.64 5.19
C THR A 580 -35.00 3.65 5.94
N GLU A 581 -34.15 4.63 5.66
CA GLU A 581 -32.87 4.81 6.33
C GLU A 581 -33.00 4.99 7.86
N SER A 582 -34.13 5.53 8.34
CA SER A 582 -34.40 5.68 9.78
C SER A 582 -34.53 4.34 10.53
N ARG A 583 -34.81 3.25 9.82
CA ARG A 583 -34.88 1.89 10.39
C ARG A 583 -33.52 1.15 10.36
N ALA A 584 -32.48 1.74 9.80
CA ALA A 584 -31.18 1.06 9.62
C ALA A 584 -30.64 0.47 10.94
N GLY A 585 -30.66 1.22 12.04
CA GLY A 585 -30.20 0.73 13.34
C GLY A 585 -30.99 -0.49 13.85
N ALA A 586 -32.32 -0.49 13.67
CA ALA A 586 -33.17 -1.62 14.05
C ALA A 586 -32.89 -2.87 13.19
N LEU A 587 -32.66 -2.69 11.89
CA LEU A 587 -32.29 -3.78 10.98
C LEU A 587 -30.92 -4.40 11.32
N VAL A 588 -29.96 -3.56 11.69
CA VAL A 588 -28.64 -4.00 12.18
C VAL A 588 -28.79 -4.83 13.46
N ALA A 589 -29.54 -4.32 14.45
CA ALA A 589 -29.77 -5.03 15.71
C ALA A 589 -30.49 -6.38 15.49
N GLU A 590 -31.44 -6.44 14.58
CA GLU A 590 -32.12 -7.68 14.21
C GLU A 590 -31.18 -8.68 13.52
N ALA A 591 -30.35 -8.22 12.58
CA ALA A 591 -29.36 -9.06 11.92
C ALA A 591 -28.34 -9.61 12.93
N GLN A 592 -27.92 -8.80 13.90
CA GLN A 592 -27.00 -9.22 14.97
C GLN A 592 -27.65 -10.25 15.89
N ARG A 593 -28.89 -10.07 16.31
CA ARG A 593 -29.63 -11.07 17.10
C ARG A 593 -29.70 -12.42 16.38
N ARG A 594 -30.14 -12.41 15.12
CA ARG A 594 -30.20 -13.65 14.31
C ARG A 594 -28.84 -14.33 14.14
N ALA A 595 -27.80 -13.55 13.94
CA ALA A 595 -26.45 -14.08 13.85
C ALA A 595 -26.05 -14.76 15.16
N SER A 596 -26.33 -14.15 16.31
CA SER A 596 -26.10 -14.72 17.64
C SER A 596 -26.90 -16.01 17.88
N ASP A 597 -28.17 -16.04 17.47
CA ASP A 597 -29.03 -17.23 17.58
C ASP A 597 -28.55 -18.40 16.70
N MET A 598 -27.77 -18.10 15.66
CA MET A 598 -27.19 -19.09 14.74
C MET A 598 -25.75 -19.51 15.11
N GLY A 599 -25.27 -19.11 16.29
CA GLY A 599 -23.91 -19.37 16.75
C GLY A 599 -22.88 -18.35 16.26
N ASP A 600 -21.67 -18.79 15.92
CA ASP A 600 -20.53 -17.90 15.56
C ASP A 600 -20.61 -17.31 14.15
N LYS A 601 -21.83 -17.05 13.65
CA LYS A 601 -22.00 -16.45 12.32
C LYS A 601 -21.92 -14.93 12.37
N ALA A 602 -21.38 -14.32 11.30
CA ALA A 602 -21.38 -12.86 11.17
C ALA A 602 -22.72 -12.35 10.62
N PRO A 603 -23.25 -11.24 11.13
CA PRO A 603 -24.49 -10.66 10.61
C PRO A 603 -24.28 -10.14 9.18
N HIS A 604 -25.22 -10.49 8.28
CA HIS A 604 -25.15 -10.12 6.88
C HIS A 604 -26.54 -9.74 6.36
N LEU A 605 -26.63 -8.55 5.78
CA LEU A 605 -27.84 -8.03 5.16
C LEU A 605 -27.71 -7.98 3.64
N VAL A 606 -28.69 -8.57 2.94
CA VAL A 606 -28.82 -8.49 1.49
C VAL A 606 -29.89 -7.45 1.17
N VAL A 607 -29.48 -6.35 0.57
CA VAL A 607 -30.31 -5.15 0.37
C VAL A 607 -30.76 -5.03 -1.08
N PRO A 608 -32.08 -5.03 -1.36
CA PRO A 608 -32.60 -4.70 -2.68
C PRO A 608 -32.49 -3.21 -2.96
N VAL A 609 -31.77 -2.85 -4.02
CA VAL A 609 -31.54 -1.45 -4.41
C VAL A 609 -32.24 -1.17 -5.74
N GLU A 610 -33.54 -0.92 -5.70
CA GLU A 610 -34.39 -0.67 -6.89
C GLU A 610 -34.73 0.82 -7.08
N ASN A 611 -34.53 1.65 -6.05
CA ASN A 611 -34.93 3.05 -6.05
C ASN A 611 -34.07 3.90 -5.09
N ALA A 612 -34.30 5.20 -5.09
CA ALA A 612 -33.59 6.16 -4.26
C ALA A 612 -33.65 5.85 -2.74
N ARG A 613 -34.77 5.30 -2.25
CA ARG A 613 -34.93 4.94 -0.82
C ARG A 613 -34.04 3.72 -0.48
N GLY A 614 -34.06 2.70 -1.34
CA GLY A 614 -33.19 1.53 -1.20
C GLY A 614 -31.71 1.91 -1.24
N PHE A 615 -31.34 2.85 -2.11
CA PHE A 615 -29.97 3.37 -2.18
C PHE A 615 -29.55 4.05 -0.86
N LYS A 616 -30.36 4.98 -0.33
CA LYS A 616 -30.06 5.66 0.94
C LYS A 616 -29.99 4.70 2.12
N LEU A 617 -30.90 3.73 2.17
CA LEU A 617 -30.87 2.69 3.20
C LEU A 617 -29.57 1.86 3.10
N ALA A 618 -29.19 1.41 1.90
CA ALA A 618 -27.97 0.67 1.69
C ALA A 618 -26.74 1.48 2.11
N GLN A 619 -26.66 2.75 1.73
CA GLN A 619 -25.58 3.65 2.14
C GLN A 619 -25.51 3.74 3.67
N ARG A 620 -26.65 3.96 4.34
CA ARG A 620 -26.69 4.03 5.81
C ARG A 620 -26.27 2.73 6.48
N LEU A 621 -26.66 1.58 5.93
CA LEU A 621 -26.30 0.26 6.47
C LEU A 621 -24.79 -0.03 6.33
N THR A 622 -24.16 0.41 5.25
CA THR A 622 -22.71 0.24 5.07
C THR A 622 -21.83 1.07 6.01
N GLU A 623 -22.41 2.06 6.71
CA GLU A 623 -21.70 2.82 7.76
C GLU A 623 -21.51 2.00 9.06
N PHE A 624 -22.25 0.90 9.24
CA PHE A 624 -22.09 0.02 10.41
C PHE A 624 -21.03 -1.05 10.15
N SER A 625 -19.87 -0.89 10.75
CA SER A 625 -18.72 -1.81 10.57
C SER A 625 -18.97 -3.25 11.07
N GLN A 626 -19.98 -3.44 11.94
CA GLN A 626 -20.27 -4.74 12.55
C GLN A 626 -21.07 -5.69 11.67
N ILE A 627 -21.59 -5.23 10.53
CA ILE A 627 -22.36 -6.06 9.61
C ILE A 627 -21.77 -6.07 8.21
N ALA A 628 -21.95 -7.19 7.51
CA ALA A 628 -21.70 -7.25 6.08
C ALA A 628 -22.97 -6.82 5.32
N VAL A 629 -22.82 -6.06 4.26
CA VAL A 629 -23.93 -5.60 3.41
C VAL A 629 -23.66 -6.01 1.98
N SER A 630 -24.56 -6.77 1.38
CA SER A 630 -24.55 -7.09 -0.06
C SER A 630 -25.72 -6.40 -0.76
N LEU A 631 -25.53 -6.00 -2.00
CA LEU A 631 -26.53 -5.28 -2.78
C LEU A 631 -27.05 -6.17 -3.92
N VAL A 632 -28.35 -6.14 -4.13
CA VAL A 632 -28.98 -6.72 -5.34
C VAL A 632 -29.62 -5.58 -6.12
N MET A 633 -29.23 -5.37 -7.36
CA MET A 633 -29.66 -4.24 -8.19
C MET A 633 -29.96 -4.67 -9.63
N ALA A 634 -30.99 -4.05 -10.20
CA ALA A 634 -31.37 -4.22 -11.61
C ALA A 634 -31.22 -2.91 -12.41
N GLN A 635 -30.66 -1.88 -11.77
CA GLN A 635 -30.42 -0.55 -12.37
C GLN A 635 -29.03 -0.04 -11.97
N PRO A 636 -28.42 0.84 -12.79
CA PRO A 636 -27.13 1.43 -12.47
C PRO A 636 -27.16 2.20 -11.13
N LEU A 637 -26.21 1.90 -10.24
CA LEU A 637 -26.09 2.61 -8.94
C LEU A 637 -25.96 4.12 -9.09
N ILE A 638 -25.29 4.59 -10.15
CA ILE A 638 -25.15 6.02 -10.43
C ILE A 638 -26.51 6.67 -10.67
N GLY A 639 -27.38 6.02 -11.44
CA GLY A 639 -28.75 6.50 -11.66
C GLY A 639 -29.55 6.60 -10.37
N LEU A 640 -29.42 5.60 -9.50
CA LEU A 640 -30.06 5.54 -8.20
C LEU A 640 -29.51 6.59 -7.21
N ALA A 641 -28.20 6.85 -7.22
CA ALA A 641 -27.59 7.91 -6.42
C ALA A 641 -28.14 9.30 -6.81
N LEU A 642 -28.21 9.59 -8.11
CA LEU A 642 -28.75 10.85 -8.63
C LEU A 642 -30.24 10.99 -8.32
N ALA A 643 -31.04 9.93 -8.47
CA ALA A 643 -32.45 9.92 -8.08
C ALA A 643 -32.62 10.14 -6.58
N ALA A 644 -31.63 9.78 -5.76
CA ALA A 644 -31.59 10.06 -4.33
C ALA A 644 -31.15 11.50 -3.99
N GLY A 645 -30.81 12.33 -4.97
CA GLY A 645 -30.26 13.68 -4.80
C GLY A 645 -28.81 13.70 -4.34
N LEU A 646 -28.06 12.64 -4.60
CA LEU A 646 -26.66 12.47 -4.18
C LEU A 646 -25.70 12.59 -5.38
N PRO A 647 -24.44 13.00 -5.17
CA PRO A 647 -23.44 13.04 -6.24
C PRO A 647 -23.12 11.62 -6.74
N SER A 648 -22.67 11.50 -7.99
CA SER A 648 -22.31 10.22 -8.62
C SER A 648 -21.24 9.43 -7.85
N GLN A 649 -20.35 10.13 -7.16
CA GLN A 649 -19.32 9.51 -6.30
C GLN A 649 -19.91 8.65 -5.16
N SER A 650 -21.13 8.97 -4.69
CA SER A 650 -21.83 8.16 -3.69
C SER A 650 -22.12 6.74 -4.18
N ALA A 651 -22.29 6.54 -5.48
CA ALA A 651 -22.45 5.21 -6.07
C ALA A 651 -21.17 4.38 -5.94
N SER A 652 -20.01 4.96 -6.26
CA SER A 652 -18.71 4.30 -6.14
C SER A 652 -18.37 4.01 -4.67
N GLN A 653 -18.67 4.94 -3.76
CA GLN A 653 -18.47 4.75 -2.32
C GLN A 653 -19.31 3.58 -1.79
N LEU A 654 -20.60 3.54 -2.15
CA LEU A 654 -21.49 2.46 -1.77
C LEU A 654 -21.04 1.11 -2.35
N ALA A 655 -20.63 1.08 -3.62
CA ALA A 655 -20.13 -0.12 -4.27
C ALA A 655 -18.85 -0.65 -3.60
N ARG A 656 -17.92 0.24 -3.20
CA ARG A 656 -16.71 -0.15 -2.46
C ARG A 656 -17.01 -0.67 -1.06
N ALA A 657 -17.96 -0.04 -0.36
CA ALA A 657 -18.34 -0.43 1.00
C ALA A 657 -19.12 -1.75 1.05
N ALA A 658 -19.87 -2.08 -0.01
CA ALA A 658 -20.63 -3.33 -0.06
C ALA A 658 -19.71 -4.55 -0.14
N ARG A 659 -20.12 -5.67 0.48
CA ARG A 659 -19.43 -6.96 0.44
C ARG A 659 -19.49 -7.60 -0.95
N THR A 660 -20.71 -7.73 -1.50
CA THR A 660 -20.95 -8.20 -2.87
C THR A 660 -21.98 -7.34 -3.57
N LEU A 661 -21.85 -7.28 -4.89
CA LEU A 661 -22.73 -6.55 -5.79
C LEU A 661 -23.34 -7.54 -6.76
N TRP A 662 -24.65 -7.77 -6.65
CA TRP A 662 -25.40 -8.63 -7.56
C TRP A 662 -26.08 -7.75 -8.61
N ILE A 663 -25.56 -7.79 -9.82
CA ILE A 663 -26.12 -7.11 -10.97
C ILE A 663 -27.03 -8.11 -11.69
N VAL A 664 -28.32 -7.87 -11.65
CA VAL A 664 -29.33 -8.82 -12.13
C VAL A 664 -30.29 -8.15 -13.12
N ARG A 665 -30.90 -8.94 -13.97
CA ARG A 665 -31.97 -8.43 -14.83
C ARG A 665 -33.25 -8.19 -14.01
N PRO A 666 -34.11 -7.25 -14.42
CA PRO A 666 -35.37 -6.97 -13.71
C PRO A 666 -36.27 -8.20 -13.53
N ASP A 667 -36.28 -9.11 -14.52
CA ASP A 667 -37.06 -10.36 -14.49
C ASP A 667 -36.51 -11.40 -13.51
N THR A 668 -35.22 -11.43 -13.23
CA THR A 668 -34.57 -12.37 -12.31
C THR A 668 -34.32 -11.78 -10.90
N PHE A 669 -34.74 -10.55 -10.66
CA PHE A 669 -34.47 -9.84 -9.41
C PHE A 669 -35.08 -10.53 -8.19
N ALA A 670 -36.36 -10.90 -8.27
CA ALA A 670 -37.06 -11.56 -7.17
C ALA A 670 -36.49 -12.96 -6.88
N ASP A 671 -36.15 -13.74 -7.92
CA ASP A 671 -35.55 -15.07 -7.78
C ASP A 671 -34.16 -14.99 -7.16
N THR A 672 -33.40 -13.95 -7.48
CA THR A 672 -32.10 -13.73 -6.86
C THR A 672 -32.23 -13.43 -5.38
N LEU A 673 -33.18 -12.57 -4.97
CA LEU A 673 -33.42 -12.29 -3.56
C LEU A 673 -33.93 -13.50 -2.78
N ALA A 674 -34.69 -14.39 -3.41
CA ALA A 674 -35.19 -15.62 -2.80
C ALA A 674 -34.10 -16.63 -2.39
N ARG A 675 -32.86 -16.41 -2.80
CA ARG A 675 -31.70 -17.22 -2.36
C ARG A 675 -31.40 -17.09 -0.88
N TRP A 676 -31.84 -15.98 -0.24
CA TRP A 676 -31.63 -15.75 1.17
C TRP A 676 -32.96 -15.70 1.92
N PRO A 677 -33.02 -16.19 3.18
CA PRO A 677 -34.18 -16.06 4.02
C PRO A 677 -34.59 -14.59 4.16
N ALA A 678 -35.87 -14.30 3.98
CA ALA A 678 -36.39 -12.96 4.14
C ALA A 678 -36.35 -12.51 5.61
N LEU A 679 -35.98 -11.26 5.84
CA LEU A 679 -36.16 -10.62 7.14
C LEU A 679 -37.65 -10.25 7.26
N THR A 680 -38.42 -11.02 8.01
CA THR A 680 -39.81 -10.75 8.26
C THR A 680 -39.95 -9.50 9.15
N GLY A 681 -40.50 -8.42 8.59
CA GLY A 681 -40.50 -7.08 9.19
C GLY A 681 -41.49 -6.86 10.33
N GLU A 682 -41.75 -7.83 11.17
CA GLU A 682 -42.45 -7.58 12.44
C GLU A 682 -41.41 -7.17 13.48
N ALA A 683 -41.23 -5.84 13.64
CA ALA A 683 -40.57 -5.34 14.84
C ALA A 683 -41.41 -5.75 16.06
N PRO A 684 -40.82 -6.24 17.15
CA PRO A 684 -41.51 -6.34 18.40
C PRO A 684 -42.02 -4.93 18.78
N THR A 685 -43.28 -4.83 19.05
CA THR A 685 -44.01 -3.66 19.56
C THR A 685 -43.40 -3.12 20.83
#